data_b867da63905d397b5ab9b7fe7a574b50
#
_entry.id   b867da63905d397b5ab9b7fe7a574b50
#
_cell.length_a   1.000
_cell.length_b   1.000
_cell.length_c   1.000
_cell.angle_alpha   90.00
_cell.angle_beta   90.00
_cell.angle_gamma   90.00
#
_symmetry.space_group_name_H-M   'P 1'
#
loop_
_entity.id
_entity.type
_entity.pdbx_description
1 polymer ?
#
loop_
_entity_poly.entity_id
_entity_poly.type
_entity_poly.pdbx_seq_one_letter_code
_entity_poly.pdbx_strand_id
1 'polypeptide(L)'
;QDMTVMTGHSYRRYRGRKRTFENQDLGPFVTHELNRCITCYRCTRFYNDYAGGRDFGVFGLRNQIYFGRHESGPLESEFSGNLIEVCPTGVFDDKPFSRRYTRKWDLESAPSVCPNCGLGCTTYPSARYGELRRVLSRFNRDVNKMFLCDRGRFGFEFVNSGRRVRQARVTPTALPSRPEAETAGAARDGEAAPLAADHALDVAAGMLRGRRVVGIGSPRASLEANYALRTLVGPDRFFRGMSEADDRLVGAVLEVAADPRLRLGSAADIHRADAVLVLGEDLTDTAPMLDLTIRTWLHLRPNPVEERNHIRRWNDAGITRIKRREPSALWIATTHATKLDAVAEETCHAAPDDLVRLALAIAHEVDAGAPPVPDLGEDEAALARRWAAALGAGASPLVVAGCSSGSVELVRAAAQLTLALRRACHLRAGVDCADLVLTVPEPDSLGLRMLGGGTLVQALAALARGEADALVVLDGDLDRRAQSLLVDDLLRREVPILALSTLEDRVTARADVVLPAATFAEETGTWVNHEGRAQRYFAVLPPAADVRPAWRWLRELLVRLGRREALGWRTPDDVLAALELEQPAFRGAGDAAPPAGWRSHGRKVARQPLRRSGRTAVDADRTVHEPAPVPDADSALSYSLEGLQPPAAPAALRTRTWWPGWNSSNGLHKFGEELAAVRPAPPSGVRLLDDAERGREFTPVGAPARFAARDGELLLVALHHIFGSEELSMHTPGVRELAPAPYIGLNADDAERLGAREGDPLRLWLPWMDMSAPLKLIPSLPSGTAGLPRGLPGVPYLPLPAWVRLTRVEER
;
A
#
# COMPACT_ATOMS: atom_id res chain seq x y z
N GLN A 1 -34.19 -15.33 7.17
CA GLN A 1 -34.21 -16.76 7.44
C GLN A 1 -34.81 -17.06 8.80
N ASP A 2 -34.34 -16.41 9.87
CA ASP A 2 -34.85 -16.63 11.23
C ASP A 2 -36.35 -16.35 11.34
N MET A 3 -36.84 -15.27 10.78
CA MET A 3 -38.25 -14.93 10.74
C MET A 3 -39.05 -15.98 9.96
N THR A 4 -38.50 -16.51 8.87
CA THR A 4 -39.14 -17.58 8.08
C THR A 4 -39.27 -18.85 8.92
N VAL A 5 -38.23 -19.23 9.65
CA VAL A 5 -38.27 -20.42 10.53
C VAL A 5 -39.24 -20.20 11.69
N MET A 6 -39.18 -19.05 12.35
CA MET A 6 -40.02 -18.68 13.49
C MET A 6 -41.51 -18.67 13.11
N THR A 7 -41.84 -18.17 11.92
CA THR A 7 -43.24 -18.10 11.44
C THR A 7 -43.73 -19.36 10.79
N GLY A 8 -42.93 -20.42 10.70
CA GLY A 8 -43.27 -21.71 10.11
C GLY A 8 -43.53 -21.71 8.61
N HIS A 9 -43.02 -20.68 7.89
CA HIS A 9 -43.21 -20.62 6.44
C HIS A 9 -42.29 -21.61 5.72
N SER A 10 -42.86 -22.78 5.34
CA SER A 10 -42.11 -23.78 4.58
C SER A 10 -42.36 -23.75 3.07
N TYR A 11 -43.33 -22.98 2.63
CA TYR A 11 -43.68 -22.90 1.22
C TYR A 11 -44.05 -21.49 0.78
N ARG A 12 -44.03 -21.30 -0.52
CA ARG A 12 -44.29 -20.03 -1.18
C ARG A 12 -45.72 -19.97 -1.68
N ARG A 13 -46.47 -18.94 -1.28
CA ARG A 13 -47.87 -18.73 -1.70
C ARG A 13 -47.99 -18.16 -3.14
N TYR A 14 -47.04 -17.30 -3.53
CA TYR A 14 -47.03 -16.71 -4.85
C TYR A 14 -46.72 -17.76 -5.93
N ARG A 15 -47.64 -17.95 -6.86
CA ARG A 15 -47.53 -18.91 -7.97
C ARG A 15 -47.22 -18.28 -9.31
N GLY A 16 -47.02 -16.96 -9.36
CA GLY A 16 -46.63 -16.25 -10.56
C GLY A 16 -45.22 -16.58 -11.05
N ARG A 17 -44.94 -16.20 -12.28
CA ARG A 17 -43.61 -16.37 -12.90
C ARG A 17 -42.53 -15.63 -12.13
N LYS A 18 -41.49 -16.30 -11.76
CA LYS A 18 -40.31 -15.66 -11.15
C LYS A 18 -39.48 -14.97 -12.24
N ARG A 19 -39.03 -13.77 -11.92
CA ARG A 19 -37.92 -13.18 -12.64
C ARG A 19 -36.66 -13.97 -12.29
N THR A 20 -35.97 -14.46 -13.30
CA THR A 20 -34.72 -15.20 -13.14
C THR A 20 -33.70 -14.63 -14.12
N PHE A 21 -32.51 -14.36 -13.63
CA PHE A 21 -31.39 -13.88 -14.41
C PHE A 21 -30.23 -14.87 -14.34
N GLU A 22 -29.47 -14.94 -15.40
CA GLU A 22 -28.20 -15.64 -15.42
C GLU A 22 -27.12 -14.79 -14.75
N ASN A 23 -26.22 -15.45 -14.05
CA ASN A 23 -25.08 -14.82 -13.44
C ASN A 23 -23.99 -14.62 -14.49
N GLN A 24 -23.23 -13.54 -14.36
CA GLN A 24 -22.13 -13.17 -15.24
C GLN A 24 -20.80 -13.45 -14.55
N ASP A 25 -19.74 -13.79 -15.29
CA ASP A 25 -18.39 -13.75 -14.78
C ASP A 25 -17.90 -12.30 -14.74
N LEU A 26 -17.48 -11.84 -13.56
CA LEU A 26 -16.95 -10.49 -13.30
C LEU A 26 -15.45 -10.53 -12.91
N GLY A 27 -14.74 -11.57 -13.34
CA GLY A 27 -13.31 -11.72 -13.07
C GLY A 27 -13.01 -12.46 -11.76
N PRO A 28 -11.78 -12.38 -11.27
CA PRO A 28 -11.30 -13.23 -10.18
C PRO A 28 -11.81 -12.84 -8.79
N PHE A 29 -12.28 -11.60 -8.60
CA PHE A 29 -12.52 -11.04 -7.27
C PHE A 29 -13.97 -11.01 -6.83
N VAL A 30 -14.91 -10.80 -7.75
CA VAL A 30 -16.32 -10.53 -7.43
C VAL A 30 -17.21 -11.61 -8.01
N THR A 31 -18.10 -12.19 -7.19
CA THR A 31 -19.18 -13.05 -7.65
C THR A 31 -20.38 -12.22 -8.10
N HIS A 32 -21.26 -12.82 -8.87
CA HIS A 32 -22.47 -12.17 -9.36
C HIS A 32 -23.69 -13.08 -9.16
N GLU A 33 -24.61 -12.63 -8.32
CA GLU A 33 -25.86 -13.35 -7.97
C GLU A 33 -27.08 -12.44 -8.21
N LEU A 34 -27.35 -12.10 -9.48
CA LEU A 34 -28.29 -11.03 -9.83
C LEU A 34 -29.73 -11.30 -9.35
N ASN A 35 -30.11 -12.54 -9.13
CA ASN A 35 -31.43 -12.87 -8.59
C ASN A 35 -31.70 -12.34 -7.16
N ARG A 36 -30.67 -11.85 -6.47
CA ARG A 36 -30.78 -11.16 -5.18
C ARG A 36 -30.97 -9.65 -5.31
N CYS A 37 -30.96 -9.12 -6.52
CA CYS A 37 -30.99 -7.67 -6.77
C CYS A 37 -32.37 -7.07 -6.41
N ILE A 38 -32.32 -5.95 -5.67
CA ILE A 38 -33.48 -5.13 -5.33
C ILE A 38 -33.55 -3.81 -6.12
N THR A 39 -32.75 -3.69 -7.17
CA THR A 39 -32.70 -2.51 -8.07
C THR A 39 -32.44 -1.18 -7.35
N CYS A 40 -31.54 -1.17 -6.37
CA CYS A 40 -31.24 0.02 -5.59
C CYS A 40 -30.21 0.97 -6.24
N TYR A 41 -29.59 0.57 -7.33
CA TYR A 41 -28.59 1.35 -8.11
C TYR A 41 -27.30 1.75 -7.37
N ARG A 42 -27.08 1.31 -6.15
CA ARG A 42 -25.88 1.67 -5.38
C ARG A 42 -24.57 1.22 -6.05
N CYS A 43 -24.59 0.03 -6.67
CA CYS A 43 -23.44 -0.53 -7.37
C CYS A 43 -22.98 0.35 -8.54
N THR A 44 -23.90 0.71 -9.43
CA THR A 44 -23.57 1.53 -10.60
C THR A 44 -23.14 2.93 -10.21
N ARG A 45 -23.79 3.54 -9.21
CA ARG A 45 -23.38 4.85 -8.70
C ARG A 45 -21.98 4.81 -8.13
N PHE A 46 -21.67 3.84 -7.26
CA PHE A 46 -20.31 3.71 -6.75
C PHE A 46 -19.30 3.47 -7.88
N TYR A 47 -19.56 2.47 -8.71
CA TYR A 47 -18.62 2.01 -9.71
C TYR A 47 -18.32 3.06 -10.79
N ASN A 48 -19.36 3.73 -11.30
CA ASN A 48 -19.22 4.68 -12.40
C ASN A 48 -18.92 6.10 -11.91
N ASP A 49 -19.60 6.58 -10.86
CA ASP A 49 -19.51 7.99 -10.43
C ASP A 49 -18.31 8.24 -9.51
N TYR A 50 -17.88 7.24 -8.72
CA TYR A 50 -16.78 7.38 -7.74
C TYR A 50 -15.54 6.57 -8.12
N ALA A 51 -15.70 5.33 -8.54
CA ALA A 51 -14.59 4.41 -8.79
C ALA A 51 -14.01 4.48 -10.21
N GLY A 52 -14.59 5.33 -11.09
CA GLY A 52 -14.08 5.58 -12.43
C GLY A 52 -14.26 4.44 -13.43
N GLY A 53 -14.96 3.35 -13.06
CA GLY A 53 -15.23 2.25 -13.98
C GLY A 53 -16.26 2.61 -15.06
N ARG A 54 -16.10 2.06 -16.25
CA ARG A 54 -16.96 2.36 -17.42
C ARG A 54 -17.61 1.11 -18.01
N ASP A 55 -17.12 -0.05 -17.67
CA ASP A 55 -17.52 -1.35 -18.20
C ASP A 55 -18.73 -2.00 -17.50
N PHE A 56 -19.24 -1.38 -16.44
CA PHE A 56 -20.38 -1.84 -15.65
C PHE A 56 -21.58 -0.89 -15.79
N GLY A 57 -22.77 -1.44 -15.99
CA GLY A 57 -23.95 -0.60 -16.21
C GLY A 57 -25.28 -1.27 -15.86
N VAL A 58 -26.35 -0.62 -16.32
CA VAL A 58 -27.73 -1.07 -16.18
C VAL A 58 -28.29 -1.31 -17.57
N PHE A 59 -28.75 -2.52 -17.82
CA PHE A 59 -29.30 -2.97 -19.10
C PHE A 59 -30.74 -3.43 -18.96
N GLY A 60 -31.49 -3.43 -20.06
CA GLY A 60 -32.85 -3.92 -20.09
C GLY A 60 -33.89 -2.90 -19.64
N LEU A 61 -35.15 -3.29 -19.64
CA LEU A 61 -36.31 -2.44 -19.35
C LEU A 61 -37.29 -3.15 -18.40
N ARG A 62 -37.97 -2.37 -17.57
CA ARG A 62 -39.08 -2.82 -16.70
C ARG A 62 -38.62 -3.94 -15.76
N ASN A 63 -39.22 -5.11 -15.86
CA ASN A 63 -38.91 -6.27 -14.99
C ASN A 63 -37.65 -7.05 -15.40
N GLN A 64 -36.96 -6.62 -16.48
CA GLN A 64 -35.75 -7.26 -16.98
C GLN A 64 -34.52 -6.38 -16.82
N ILE A 65 -34.51 -5.55 -15.79
CA ILE A 65 -33.34 -4.70 -15.47
C ILE A 65 -32.21 -5.59 -14.98
N TYR A 66 -31.07 -5.48 -15.66
CA TYR A 66 -29.85 -6.22 -15.41
C TYR A 66 -28.71 -5.28 -15.00
N PHE A 67 -28.01 -5.60 -13.92
CA PHE A 67 -26.84 -4.88 -13.46
C PHE A 67 -25.62 -5.76 -13.70
N GLY A 68 -24.72 -5.33 -14.58
CA GLY A 68 -23.55 -6.13 -14.95
C GLY A 68 -22.69 -5.41 -15.99
N ARG A 69 -21.78 -6.16 -16.60
CA ARG A 69 -20.98 -5.70 -17.73
C ARG A 69 -21.72 -5.98 -19.06
N HIS A 70 -21.27 -5.30 -20.11
CA HIS A 70 -21.75 -5.62 -21.46
C HIS A 70 -21.38 -7.06 -21.87
N GLU A 71 -20.13 -7.45 -21.53
CA GLU A 71 -19.61 -8.80 -21.77
C GLU A 71 -19.06 -9.40 -20.47
N SER A 72 -18.98 -10.73 -20.37
CA SER A 72 -18.32 -11.40 -19.24
C SER A 72 -16.84 -11.09 -19.23
N GLY A 73 -16.25 -11.02 -18.05
CA GLY A 73 -14.82 -10.74 -17.86
C GLY A 73 -14.54 -9.89 -16.63
N PRO A 74 -13.27 -9.65 -16.31
CA PRO A 74 -12.89 -8.90 -15.13
C PRO A 74 -13.38 -7.45 -15.19
N LEU A 75 -13.83 -6.93 -14.06
CA LEU A 75 -14.15 -5.51 -13.88
C LEU A 75 -12.88 -4.68 -14.00
N GLU A 76 -12.92 -3.57 -14.75
CA GLU A 76 -11.75 -2.75 -15.06
C GLU A 76 -11.27 -1.84 -13.93
N SER A 77 -12.18 -1.52 -12.97
CA SER A 77 -11.85 -0.61 -11.88
C SER A 77 -11.09 -1.32 -10.77
N GLU A 78 -10.01 -0.71 -10.31
CA GLU A 78 -9.15 -1.13 -9.20
C GLU A 78 -9.85 -1.09 -7.84
N PHE A 79 -11.11 -0.69 -7.83
CA PHE A 79 -11.94 -0.58 -6.63
C PHE A 79 -13.16 -1.50 -6.68
N SER A 80 -13.19 -2.43 -7.62
CA SER A 80 -14.35 -3.32 -7.89
C SER A 80 -14.78 -4.11 -6.66
N GLY A 81 -13.84 -4.53 -5.83
CA GLY A 81 -14.10 -5.26 -4.58
C GLY A 81 -14.97 -4.52 -3.57
N ASN A 82 -15.08 -3.19 -3.66
CA ASN A 82 -16.00 -2.45 -2.80
C ASN A 82 -17.48 -2.67 -3.16
N LEU A 83 -17.80 -3.19 -4.35
CA LEU A 83 -19.16 -3.62 -4.70
C LEU A 83 -19.71 -4.63 -3.69
N ILE A 84 -18.84 -5.46 -3.11
CA ILE A 84 -19.19 -6.47 -2.09
C ILE A 84 -19.78 -5.80 -0.84
N GLU A 85 -19.25 -4.62 -0.46
CA GLU A 85 -19.69 -3.91 0.74
C GLU A 85 -20.76 -2.85 0.43
N VAL A 86 -20.80 -2.34 -0.79
CA VAL A 86 -21.80 -1.36 -1.26
C VAL A 86 -23.14 -2.03 -1.50
N CYS A 87 -23.15 -3.28 -2.01
CA CYS A 87 -24.38 -4.02 -2.31
C CYS A 87 -25.08 -4.49 -1.01
N PRO A 88 -26.35 -4.10 -0.77
CA PRO A 88 -27.04 -4.44 0.46
C PRO A 88 -27.59 -5.88 0.50
N THR A 89 -27.60 -6.61 -0.63
CA THR A 89 -28.31 -7.88 -0.76
C THR A 89 -27.43 -9.07 -1.17
N GLY A 90 -26.11 -8.88 -1.31
CA GLY A 90 -25.21 -9.96 -1.69
C GLY A 90 -25.36 -10.40 -3.14
N VAL A 91 -25.69 -9.48 -4.04
CA VAL A 91 -25.55 -9.70 -5.50
C VAL A 91 -24.07 -9.86 -5.83
N PHE A 92 -23.22 -9.05 -5.19
CA PHE A 92 -21.78 -9.10 -5.27
C PHE A 92 -21.22 -9.62 -3.96
N ASP A 93 -20.48 -10.71 -4.03
CA ASP A 93 -19.77 -11.30 -2.90
C ASP A 93 -18.30 -11.52 -3.25
N ASP A 94 -17.49 -11.72 -2.21
CA ASP A 94 -16.06 -11.99 -2.28
C ASP A 94 -15.82 -13.38 -2.88
N LYS A 95 -15.35 -13.45 -4.14
CA LYS A 95 -15.14 -14.70 -4.87
C LYS A 95 -14.04 -15.58 -4.25
N PRO A 96 -12.86 -15.04 -3.86
CA PRO A 96 -11.86 -15.78 -3.09
C PRO A 96 -12.39 -16.33 -1.77
N PHE A 97 -13.13 -15.54 -1.02
CA PHE A 97 -13.72 -15.98 0.25
C PHE A 97 -14.78 -17.06 0.05
N SER A 98 -15.56 -16.99 -1.02
CA SER A 98 -16.62 -17.98 -1.31
C SER A 98 -16.04 -19.38 -1.53
N ARG A 99 -14.82 -19.50 -2.07
CA ARG A 99 -14.12 -20.78 -2.28
C ARG A 99 -13.68 -21.45 -0.98
N ARG A 100 -13.48 -20.65 0.07
CA ARG A 100 -13.05 -21.08 1.42
C ARG A 100 -14.04 -20.58 2.46
N TYR A 101 -15.31 -20.68 2.14
CA TYR A 101 -16.40 -20.07 2.91
C TYR A 101 -16.38 -20.50 4.36
N THR A 102 -16.47 -19.52 5.23
CA THR A 102 -16.72 -19.64 6.66
C THR A 102 -17.82 -18.66 7.02
N ARG A 103 -18.69 -19.04 7.93
CA ARG A 103 -19.75 -18.14 8.37
C ARG A 103 -19.14 -16.86 8.97
N LYS A 104 -19.70 -15.70 8.61
CA LYS A 104 -19.11 -14.39 8.98
C LYS A 104 -18.94 -14.21 10.49
N TRP A 105 -19.82 -14.83 11.28
CA TRP A 105 -19.75 -14.78 12.74
C TRP A 105 -18.73 -15.74 13.37
N ASP A 106 -18.23 -16.70 12.62
CA ASP A 106 -17.14 -17.59 13.06
C ASP A 106 -15.76 -17.03 12.76
N LEU A 107 -15.67 -15.93 12.00
CA LEU A 107 -14.39 -15.30 11.67
C LEU A 107 -13.85 -14.50 12.85
N GLU A 108 -12.60 -14.71 13.17
CA GLU A 108 -11.82 -13.82 14.02
C GLU A 108 -11.30 -12.64 13.19
N SER A 109 -11.36 -11.44 13.74
CA SER A 109 -10.89 -10.22 13.05
C SER A 109 -10.14 -9.32 14.02
N ALA A 110 -9.12 -8.65 13.53
CA ALA A 110 -8.36 -7.67 14.30
C ALA A 110 -8.20 -6.35 13.52
N PRO A 111 -8.10 -5.19 14.20
CA PRO A 111 -7.71 -3.95 13.55
C PRO A 111 -6.29 -4.08 12.98
N SER A 112 -6.10 -3.64 11.74
CA SER A 112 -4.80 -3.76 11.08
C SER A 112 -4.56 -2.64 10.07
N VAL A 113 -3.41 -2.68 9.42
CA VAL A 113 -2.96 -1.77 8.37
C VAL A 113 -2.61 -2.60 7.13
N CYS A 114 -2.85 -2.05 5.95
CA CYS A 114 -2.59 -2.71 4.67
C CYS A 114 -1.07 -2.75 4.39
N PRO A 115 -0.49 -3.91 4.02
CA PRO A 115 0.94 -4.07 3.77
C PRO A 115 1.39 -3.73 2.34
N ASN A 116 0.50 -3.32 1.43
CA ASN A 116 0.80 -3.34 -0.01
C ASN A 116 1.32 -2.02 -0.58
N CYS A 117 1.24 -0.90 0.14
CA CYS A 117 1.85 0.38 -0.25
C CYS A 117 1.99 1.34 0.93
N GLY A 118 2.68 2.46 0.71
CA GLY A 118 2.99 3.45 1.74
C GLY A 118 1.82 4.28 2.27
N LEU A 119 0.58 4.09 1.79
CA LEU A 119 -0.58 4.88 2.24
C LEU A 119 -1.06 4.54 3.65
N GLY A 120 -0.85 3.30 4.13
CA GLY A 120 -1.27 2.91 5.46
C GLY A 120 -2.79 2.76 5.63
N CYS A 121 -3.51 2.29 4.62
CA CYS A 121 -4.95 2.04 4.70
C CYS A 121 -5.30 1.11 5.86
N THR A 122 -6.29 1.50 6.67
CA THR A 122 -6.71 0.67 7.80
C THR A 122 -7.66 -0.43 7.38
N THR A 123 -7.44 -1.64 7.90
CA THR A 123 -8.10 -2.87 7.45
C THR A 123 -8.62 -3.72 8.61
N TYR A 124 -9.49 -4.68 8.27
CA TYR A 124 -9.91 -5.78 9.12
C TYR A 124 -9.58 -7.11 8.42
N PRO A 125 -8.38 -7.66 8.57
CA PRO A 125 -8.12 -9.03 8.23
C PRO A 125 -9.00 -9.95 9.09
N SER A 126 -9.55 -10.99 8.47
CA SER A 126 -10.43 -11.95 9.11
C SER A 126 -9.94 -13.37 8.85
N ALA A 127 -9.74 -14.14 9.90
CA ALA A 127 -9.10 -15.44 9.87
C ALA A 127 -9.99 -16.55 10.48
N ARG A 128 -9.79 -17.77 10.04
CA ARG A 128 -10.36 -18.99 10.63
C ARG A 128 -9.56 -20.21 10.20
N TYR A 129 -9.48 -21.19 11.08
CA TYR A 129 -8.79 -22.47 10.84
C TYR A 129 -7.32 -22.31 10.40
N GLY A 130 -6.61 -21.34 10.98
CA GLY A 130 -5.20 -21.10 10.69
C GLY A 130 -4.93 -20.38 9.35
N GLU A 131 -5.97 -19.90 8.65
CA GLU A 131 -5.84 -19.19 7.38
C GLU A 131 -6.49 -17.80 7.43
N LEU A 132 -5.87 -16.85 6.74
CA LEU A 132 -6.47 -15.56 6.45
C LEU A 132 -7.51 -15.74 5.34
N ARG A 133 -8.77 -15.41 5.62
CA ARG A 133 -9.89 -15.70 4.73
C ARG A 133 -10.31 -14.52 3.87
N ARG A 134 -10.21 -13.30 4.42
CA ARG A 134 -10.54 -12.06 3.72
C ARG A 134 -9.94 -10.86 4.43
N VAL A 135 -9.86 -9.75 3.70
CA VAL A 135 -9.54 -8.43 4.24
C VAL A 135 -10.65 -7.46 3.90
N LEU A 136 -11.12 -6.70 4.88
CA LEU A 136 -12.17 -5.72 4.73
C LEU A 136 -11.67 -4.33 5.09
N SER A 137 -12.34 -3.31 4.59
CA SER A 137 -12.04 -1.93 4.97
C SER A 137 -12.36 -1.69 6.45
N ARG A 138 -11.50 -0.94 7.12
CA ARG A 138 -11.77 -0.30 8.41
C ARG A 138 -11.82 1.22 8.20
N PHE A 139 -12.81 1.88 8.80
CA PHE A 139 -12.95 3.32 8.66
C PHE A 139 -11.75 4.05 9.28
N ASN A 140 -11.12 4.91 8.47
CA ASN A 140 -10.15 5.89 8.92
C ASN A 140 -10.37 7.19 8.14
N ARG A 141 -10.80 8.24 8.84
CA ARG A 141 -11.17 9.51 8.24
C ARG A 141 -10.04 10.14 7.42
N ASP A 142 -8.79 10.00 7.90
CA ASP A 142 -7.65 10.71 7.34
C ASP A 142 -6.97 9.93 6.19
N VAL A 143 -7.13 8.59 6.16
CA VAL A 143 -6.37 7.74 5.23
C VAL A 143 -7.24 7.16 4.11
N ASN A 144 -8.17 6.25 4.42
CA ASN A 144 -8.92 5.51 3.40
C ASN A 144 -10.44 5.59 3.55
N LYS A 145 -10.93 6.40 4.48
CA LYS A 145 -12.36 6.46 4.83
C LYS A 145 -12.95 5.06 4.95
N MET A 146 -13.83 4.67 4.04
CA MET A 146 -14.59 3.43 4.10
C MET A 146 -14.27 2.43 2.98
N PHE A 147 -13.28 2.71 2.14
CA PHE A 147 -12.97 1.90 0.97
C PHE A 147 -11.56 1.33 1.00
N LEU A 148 -11.31 0.32 0.16
CA LEU A 148 -10.01 -0.26 -0.15
C LEU A 148 -9.88 -0.43 -1.65
N CYS A 149 -8.64 -0.39 -2.16
CA CYS A 149 -8.35 -0.88 -3.50
C CYS A 149 -8.35 -2.42 -3.53
N ASP A 150 -8.50 -2.99 -4.71
CA ASP A 150 -8.59 -4.44 -4.89
C ASP A 150 -7.27 -5.14 -4.51
N ARG A 151 -6.10 -4.52 -4.72
CA ARG A 151 -4.83 -5.01 -4.21
C ARG A 151 -4.84 -5.10 -2.69
N GLY A 152 -5.29 -4.07 -1.99
CA GLY A 152 -5.38 -4.06 -0.52
C GLY A 152 -6.41 -5.04 0.04
N ARG A 153 -7.47 -5.32 -0.71
CA ARG A 153 -8.54 -6.24 -0.30
C ARG A 153 -8.18 -7.70 -0.54
N PHE A 154 -7.56 -8.02 -1.66
CA PHE A 154 -7.35 -9.39 -2.12
C PHE A 154 -5.89 -9.83 -2.12
N GLY A 155 -4.92 -8.91 -2.08
CA GLY A 155 -3.49 -9.19 -2.19
C GLY A 155 -2.84 -9.82 -0.94
N PHE A 156 -3.56 -10.61 -0.17
CA PHE A 156 -3.11 -11.16 1.13
C PHE A 156 -2.67 -12.64 1.09
N GLU A 157 -2.79 -13.32 -0.04
CA GLU A 157 -2.54 -14.78 -0.10
C GLU A 157 -1.09 -15.18 0.15
N PHE A 158 -0.16 -14.24 0.17
CA PHE A 158 1.20 -14.51 0.62
C PHE A 158 1.22 -15.04 2.07
N VAL A 159 0.27 -14.64 2.92
CA VAL A 159 0.10 -15.13 4.30
C VAL A 159 -0.20 -16.64 4.31
N ASN A 160 -1.01 -17.10 3.36
CA ASN A 160 -1.43 -18.49 3.24
C ASN A 160 -0.54 -19.33 2.32
N SER A 161 0.44 -18.68 1.67
CA SER A 161 1.28 -19.30 0.62
C SER A 161 2.01 -20.54 1.11
N GLY A 162 2.13 -21.54 0.24
CA GLY A 162 3.00 -22.71 0.46
C GLY A 162 4.49 -22.37 0.50
N ARG A 163 4.88 -21.16 -0.01
CA ARG A 163 6.27 -20.66 0.06
C ARG A 163 6.61 -19.95 1.38
N ARG A 164 5.73 -20.04 2.39
CA ARG A 164 5.99 -19.51 3.73
C ARG A 164 7.12 -20.27 4.42
N VAL A 165 8.09 -19.56 4.95
CA VAL A 165 9.04 -20.09 5.91
C VAL A 165 8.30 -20.31 7.22
N ARG A 166 8.17 -21.57 7.68
CA ARG A 166 7.41 -21.92 8.88
C ARG A 166 8.26 -22.58 9.95
N GLN A 167 9.43 -23.10 9.59
CA GLN A 167 10.35 -23.80 10.49
C GLN A 167 11.74 -23.19 10.43
N ALA A 168 12.42 -23.12 11.55
CA ALA A 168 13.81 -22.74 11.61
C ALA A 168 14.67 -23.80 10.90
N ARG A 169 15.67 -23.36 10.12
CA ARG A 169 16.56 -24.22 9.35
C ARG A 169 18.01 -23.79 9.54
N VAL A 170 18.90 -24.77 9.57
CA VAL A 170 20.35 -24.56 9.60
C VAL A 170 20.97 -25.46 8.55
N THR A 171 21.90 -24.93 7.74
CA THR A 171 22.65 -25.75 6.79
C THR A 171 23.62 -26.66 7.52
N PRO A 172 23.93 -27.86 7.00
CA PRO A 172 24.91 -28.78 7.62
C PRO A 172 26.30 -28.16 7.81
N THR A 173 26.70 -27.24 6.94
CA THR A 173 27.99 -26.53 7.00
C THR A 173 28.10 -25.53 8.14
N ALA A 174 26.97 -25.02 8.64
CA ALA A 174 26.91 -24.10 9.77
C ALA A 174 26.92 -24.80 11.14
N LEU A 175 26.77 -26.12 11.17
CA LEU A 175 26.83 -26.90 12.41
C LEU A 175 28.30 -27.05 12.84
N PRO A 176 28.63 -26.79 14.15
CA PRO A 176 29.94 -27.09 14.67
C PRO A 176 30.21 -28.60 14.49
N SER A 177 31.40 -28.99 14.05
CA SER A 177 31.83 -30.38 13.92
C SER A 177 31.67 -31.07 15.25
N ARG A 178 30.64 -31.89 15.39
CA ARG A 178 30.41 -32.75 16.56
C ARG A 178 31.07 -34.10 16.31
N PRO A 179 31.77 -34.70 17.33
CA PRO A 179 32.11 -36.12 17.23
C PRO A 179 30.82 -36.94 17.17
N GLU A 180 30.84 -37.94 16.30
CA GLU A 180 29.75 -38.84 15.92
C GLU A 180 28.80 -39.22 17.08
N ALA A 181 27.56 -38.75 16.99
CA ALA A 181 26.44 -39.27 17.75
C ALA A 181 25.20 -39.24 16.83
N GLU A 182 24.82 -40.45 16.43
CA GLU A 182 23.57 -40.93 15.85
C GLU A 182 22.61 -39.87 15.27
N THR A 183 22.68 -39.69 13.95
CA THR A 183 21.73 -38.94 13.16
C THR A 183 20.63 -39.85 12.63
N ALA A 184 19.46 -39.82 13.28
CA ALA A 184 18.24 -40.27 12.63
C ALA A 184 17.80 -39.16 11.64
N GLY A 185 17.83 -39.46 10.36
CA GLY A 185 17.23 -38.64 9.31
C GLY A 185 18.15 -37.61 8.64
N ALA A 186 19.25 -38.05 8.04
CA ALA A 186 20.06 -37.17 7.16
C ALA A 186 19.30 -36.88 5.87
N ALA A 187 18.98 -35.58 5.65
CA ALA A 187 18.56 -35.09 4.34
C ALA A 187 19.71 -35.27 3.32
N ARG A 188 19.38 -35.70 2.14
CA ARG A 188 20.33 -35.86 1.03
C ARG A 188 20.60 -34.50 0.41
N ASP A 189 21.87 -34.25 0.10
CA ASP A 189 22.37 -33.18 -0.76
C ASP A 189 22.06 -31.72 -0.30
N GLY A 190 22.75 -31.26 0.76
CA GLY A 190 22.91 -29.81 1.03
C GLY A 190 21.65 -29.00 1.41
N GLU A 191 20.48 -29.63 1.54
CA GLU A 191 19.26 -28.96 1.99
C GLU A 191 19.28 -28.74 3.51
N ALA A 192 18.87 -27.54 3.92
CA ALA A 192 18.77 -27.18 5.33
C ALA A 192 17.72 -28.03 6.06
N ALA A 193 18.13 -28.68 7.15
CA ALA A 193 17.24 -29.54 7.96
C ALA A 193 16.44 -28.68 8.97
N PRO A 194 15.14 -29.00 9.24
CA PRO A 194 14.39 -28.40 10.33
C PRO A 194 15.03 -28.72 11.67
N LEU A 195 15.25 -27.71 12.50
CA LEU A 195 15.82 -27.87 13.85
C LEU A 195 14.91 -27.22 14.89
N ALA A 196 15.05 -27.63 16.16
CA ALA A 196 14.39 -26.89 17.23
C ALA A 196 14.82 -25.42 17.20
N ALA A 197 13.86 -24.52 17.29
CA ALA A 197 14.06 -23.07 17.17
C ALA A 197 15.18 -22.53 18.08
N ASP A 198 15.29 -23.05 19.30
CA ASP A 198 16.34 -22.63 20.24
C ASP A 198 17.73 -23.07 19.78
N HIS A 199 17.86 -24.27 19.20
CA HIS A 199 19.13 -24.71 18.63
C HIS A 199 19.55 -23.86 17.41
N ALA A 200 18.61 -23.51 16.53
CA ALA A 200 18.89 -22.61 15.41
C ALA A 200 19.37 -21.22 15.91
N LEU A 201 18.78 -20.71 17.00
CA LEU A 201 19.23 -19.48 17.64
C LEU A 201 20.63 -19.59 18.23
N ASP A 202 20.97 -20.73 18.87
CA ASP A 202 22.32 -20.96 19.43
C ASP A 202 23.38 -21.03 18.31
N VAL A 203 23.05 -21.68 17.18
CA VAL A 203 23.92 -21.69 16.00
C VAL A 203 24.08 -20.28 15.43
N ALA A 204 22.97 -19.54 15.26
CA ALA A 204 23.01 -18.17 14.76
C ALA A 204 23.84 -17.25 15.68
N ALA A 205 23.66 -17.35 17.00
CA ALA A 205 24.44 -16.56 17.96
C ALA A 205 25.92 -16.93 17.89
N GLY A 206 26.26 -18.22 17.77
CA GLY A 206 27.63 -18.69 17.57
C GLY A 206 28.24 -18.15 16.27
N MET A 207 27.48 -18.19 15.20
CA MET A 207 27.87 -17.70 13.88
C MET A 207 28.16 -16.19 13.89
N LEU A 208 27.39 -15.38 14.63
CA LEU A 208 27.56 -13.92 14.69
C LEU A 208 28.58 -13.42 15.71
N ARG A 209 28.96 -14.28 16.68
CA ARG A 209 29.82 -13.89 17.81
C ARG A 209 31.22 -13.46 17.35
N GLY A 210 31.63 -12.25 17.73
CA GLY A 210 32.95 -11.70 17.41
C GLY A 210 33.13 -11.24 15.97
N ARG A 211 32.08 -11.33 15.15
CA ARG A 211 32.10 -10.91 13.73
C ARG A 211 31.65 -9.46 13.54
N ARG A 212 32.07 -8.88 12.43
CA ARG A 212 31.62 -7.58 11.93
C ARG A 212 30.34 -7.82 11.12
N VAL A 213 29.20 -7.79 11.80
CA VAL A 213 27.91 -8.14 11.21
C VAL A 213 27.28 -6.92 10.51
N VAL A 214 26.88 -7.09 9.27
CA VAL A 214 26.01 -6.15 8.53
C VAL A 214 24.57 -6.58 8.69
N GLY A 215 23.66 -5.64 8.96
CA GLY A 215 22.21 -5.87 9.00
C GLY A 215 21.50 -5.13 7.88
N ILE A 216 20.73 -5.83 7.06
CA ILE A 216 19.85 -5.26 6.04
C ILE A 216 18.43 -5.31 6.56
N GLY A 217 17.86 -4.13 6.85
CA GLY A 217 16.46 -3.95 7.27
C GLY A 217 15.48 -4.06 6.11
N SER A 218 14.19 -3.90 6.39
CA SER A 218 13.14 -4.02 5.38
C SER A 218 12.03 -2.98 5.58
N PRO A 219 11.57 -2.31 4.50
CA PRO A 219 10.43 -1.41 4.56
C PRO A 219 9.07 -2.15 4.71
N ARG A 220 9.09 -3.48 4.76
CA ARG A 220 7.93 -4.35 4.99
C ARG A 220 7.87 -4.90 6.40
N ALA A 221 9.02 -4.97 7.08
CA ALA A 221 9.09 -5.36 8.48
C ALA A 221 8.56 -4.26 9.39
N SER A 222 8.17 -4.62 10.60
CA SER A 222 7.75 -3.64 11.60
C SER A 222 8.89 -2.72 12.00
N LEU A 223 8.55 -1.52 12.46
CA LEU A 223 9.49 -0.56 13.03
C LEU A 223 10.28 -1.19 14.19
N GLU A 224 9.61 -2.00 15.01
CA GLU A 224 10.21 -2.76 16.11
C GLU A 224 11.27 -3.76 15.62
N ALA A 225 10.99 -4.45 14.50
CA ALA A 225 11.94 -5.41 13.94
C ALA A 225 13.17 -4.73 13.34
N ASN A 226 12.97 -3.64 12.60
CA ASN A 226 14.06 -2.84 12.06
C ASN A 226 14.94 -2.22 13.15
N TYR A 227 14.33 -1.70 14.23
CA TYR A 227 15.08 -1.18 15.36
C TYR A 227 15.84 -2.27 16.13
N ALA A 228 15.24 -3.44 16.32
CA ALA A 228 15.92 -4.57 16.96
C ALA A 228 17.13 -5.04 16.13
N LEU A 229 17.02 -5.06 14.80
CA LEU A 229 18.16 -5.36 13.91
C LEU A 229 19.23 -4.28 14.02
N ARG A 230 18.84 -3.00 14.01
CA ARG A 230 19.77 -1.87 14.17
C ARG A 230 20.51 -1.96 15.51
N THR A 231 19.83 -2.34 16.58
CA THR A 231 20.44 -2.58 17.89
C THR A 231 21.43 -3.75 17.86
N LEU A 232 21.11 -4.82 17.12
CA LEU A 232 22.00 -5.99 17.00
C LEU A 232 23.33 -5.66 16.33
N VAL A 233 23.29 -4.95 15.20
CA VAL A 233 24.49 -4.70 14.37
C VAL A 233 25.17 -3.37 14.67
N GLY A 234 24.48 -2.46 15.35
CA GLY A 234 24.89 -1.07 15.59
C GLY A 234 24.50 -0.14 14.42
N PRO A 235 24.35 1.16 14.67
CA PRO A 235 23.87 2.14 13.70
C PRO A 235 24.74 2.22 12.43
N ASP A 236 26.05 2.09 12.55
CA ASP A 236 27.00 2.20 11.42
C ASP A 236 27.00 0.96 10.51
N ARG A 237 26.46 -0.17 10.96
CA ARG A 237 26.35 -1.42 10.21
C ARG A 237 24.92 -1.81 9.91
N PHE A 238 23.98 -0.93 10.19
CA PHE A 238 22.59 -1.05 9.78
C PHE A 238 22.39 -0.40 8.42
N PHE A 239 21.77 -1.13 7.49
CA PHE A 239 21.50 -0.68 6.14
C PHE A 239 20.03 -0.90 5.81
N ARG A 240 19.44 0.09 5.15
CA ARG A 240 18.05 0.02 4.71
C ARG A 240 17.93 -0.93 3.51
N GLY A 241 17.06 -1.88 3.58
CA GLY A 241 16.81 -2.85 2.51
C GLY A 241 15.87 -2.31 1.42
N MET A 242 15.94 -1.02 1.13
CA MET A 242 15.28 -0.39 -0.01
C MET A 242 16.19 -0.41 -1.23
N SER A 243 15.63 -0.36 -2.43
CA SER A 243 16.44 -0.10 -3.62
C SER A 243 17.11 1.27 -3.52
N GLU A 244 18.25 1.45 -4.19
CA GLU A 244 18.97 2.73 -4.14
C GLU A 244 18.13 3.89 -4.69
N ALA A 245 17.33 3.63 -5.73
CA ALA A 245 16.41 4.63 -6.28
C ALA A 245 15.33 5.02 -5.26
N ASP A 246 14.67 4.03 -4.64
CA ASP A 246 13.63 4.28 -3.65
C ASP A 246 14.21 4.95 -2.40
N ASP A 247 15.41 4.56 -1.95
CA ASP A 247 16.07 5.16 -0.77
C ASP A 247 16.36 6.65 -0.98
N ARG A 248 16.82 7.05 -2.18
CA ARG A 248 17.03 8.46 -2.52
C ARG A 248 15.73 9.24 -2.57
N LEU A 249 14.69 8.67 -3.18
CA LEU A 249 13.38 9.30 -3.29
C LEU A 249 12.70 9.49 -1.92
N VAL A 250 12.66 8.43 -1.11
CA VAL A 250 12.14 8.50 0.27
C VAL A 250 12.97 9.45 1.13
N GLY A 251 14.28 9.52 0.88
CA GLY A 251 15.16 10.51 1.48
C GLY A 251 14.75 11.96 1.16
N ALA A 252 14.40 12.24 -0.10
CA ALA A 252 13.90 13.55 -0.51
C ALA A 252 12.52 13.86 0.11
N VAL A 253 11.64 12.86 0.18
CA VAL A 253 10.35 13.00 0.88
C VAL A 253 10.56 13.35 2.35
N LEU A 254 11.47 12.67 3.05
CA LEU A 254 11.78 12.97 4.45
C LEU A 254 12.43 14.35 4.63
N GLU A 255 13.33 14.75 3.72
CA GLU A 255 13.95 16.09 3.71
C GLU A 255 12.87 17.18 3.57
N VAL A 256 11.93 17.03 2.65
CA VAL A 256 10.79 17.95 2.46
C VAL A 256 9.87 17.95 3.69
N ALA A 257 9.58 16.78 4.25
CA ALA A 257 8.73 16.65 5.44
C ALA A 257 9.34 17.30 6.69
N ALA A 258 10.66 17.38 6.77
CA ALA A 258 11.36 18.02 7.88
C ALA A 258 11.41 19.55 7.78
N ASP A 259 11.01 20.14 6.65
CA ASP A 259 10.98 21.58 6.45
C ASP A 259 9.81 22.22 7.21
N PRO A 260 10.06 23.14 8.16
CA PRO A 260 9.01 23.74 8.97
C PRO A 260 8.01 24.60 8.19
N ARG A 261 8.38 25.03 6.98
CA ARG A 261 7.53 25.83 6.10
C ARG A 261 6.46 24.99 5.37
N LEU A 262 6.61 23.67 5.36
CA LEU A 262 5.72 22.72 4.70
C LEU A 262 5.02 21.81 5.70
N ARG A 263 3.89 21.28 5.31
CA ARG A 263 3.17 20.22 6.01
C ARG A 263 2.83 19.14 5.01
N LEU A 264 3.15 17.89 5.31
CA LEU A 264 2.65 16.78 4.51
C LEU A 264 1.14 16.64 4.72
N GLY A 265 0.40 16.67 3.62
CA GLY A 265 -1.03 16.46 3.61
C GLY A 265 -1.41 14.98 3.70
N SER A 266 -2.64 14.72 4.08
CA SER A 266 -3.30 13.42 4.09
C SER A 266 -4.38 13.34 2.99
N ALA A 267 -5.00 12.17 2.82
CA ALA A 267 -6.18 12.04 1.97
C ALA A 267 -7.34 12.96 2.41
N ALA A 268 -7.43 13.29 3.70
CA ALA A 268 -8.44 14.24 4.20
C ALA A 268 -8.21 15.67 3.70
N ASP A 269 -6.96 16.06 3.45
CA ASP A 269 -6.62 17.40 2.96
C ASP A 269 -7.08 17.58 1.51
N ILE A 270 -7.04 16.52 0.68
CA ILE A 270 -7.61 16.53 -0.67
C ILE A 270 -9.09 16.93 -0.67
N HIS A 271 -9.86 16.47 0.33
CA HIS A 271 -11.28 16.83 0.43
C HIS A 271 -11.52 18.31 0.77
N ARG A 272 -10.51 19.01 1.29
CA ARG A 272 -10.58 20.44 1.59
C ARG A 272 -10.03 21.32 0.46
N ALA A 273 -9.31 20.71 -0.48
CA ALA A 273 -8.73 21.42 -1.62
C ALA A 273 -9.82 21.95 -2.55
N ASP A 274 -9.54 23.06 -3.22
CA ASP A 274 -10.36 23.61 -4.30
C ASP A 274 -9.68 23.50 -5.68
N ALA A 275 -8.38 23.28 -5.70
CA ALA A 275 -7.58 23.01 -6.88
C ALA A 275 -6.53 21.93 -6.55
N VAL A 276 -6.36 20.94 -7.44
CA VAL A 276 -5.41 19.84 -7.24
C VAL A 276 -4.52 19.69 -8.47
N LEU A 277 -3.21 19.65 -8.24
CA LEU A 277 -2.22 19.28 -9.24
C LEU A 277 -1.58 17.96 -8.87
N VAL A 278 -1.65 16.96 -9.76
CA VAL A 278 -0.88 15.72 -9.67
C VAL A 278 0.37 15.87 -10.53
N LEU A 279 1.53 15.71 -9.92
CA LEU A 279 2.83 15.94 -10.53
C LEU A 279 3.71 14.70 -10.46
N GLY A 280 3.92 14.05 -11.60
CA GLY A 280 4.81 12.89 -11.75
C GLY A 280 4.31 11.58 -11.14
N GLU A 281 3.04 11.49 -10.70
CA GLU A 281 2.52 10.31 -10.03
C GLU A 281 1.41 9.63 -10.83
N ASP A 282 1.56 8.33 -11.06
CA ASP A 282 0.45 7.46 -11.46
C ASP A 282 -0.27 6.93 -10.22
N LEU A 283 -1.19 7.73 -9.69
CA LEU A 283 -1.88 7.43 -8.44
C LEU A 283 -2.74 6.17 -8.53
N THR A 284 -3.32 5.86 -9.69
CA THR A 284 -4.16 4.66 -9.86
C THR A 284 -3.36 3.40 -9.56
N ASP A 285 -2.11 3.33 -10.01
CA ASP A 285 -1.28 2.13 -9.91
C ASP A 285 -0.39 2.11 -8.66
N THR A 286 0.05 3.28 -8.16
CA THR A 286 0.97 3.37 -7.01
C THR A 286 0.26 3.63 -5.68
N ALA A 287 -0.72 4.54 -5.66
CA ALA A 287 -1.43 5.00 -4.48
C ALA A 287 -2.95 5.06 -4.70
N PRO A 288 -3.62 3.92 -5.03
CA PRO A 288 -4.98 3.92 -5.57
C PRO A 288 -6.01 4.61 -4.67
N MET A 289 -5.84 4.59 -3.35
CA MET A 289 -6.80 5.27 -2.47
C MET A 289 -6.72 6.80 -2.55
N LEU A 290 -5.60 7.38 -2.97
CA LEU A 290 -5.53 8.82 -3.31
C LEU A 290 -6.26 9.11 -4.62
N ASP A 291 -6.13 8.23 -5.64
CA ASP A 291 -6.93 8.33 -6.87
C ASP A 291 -8.44 8.32 -6.55
N LEU A 292 -8.91 7.32 -5.79
CA LEU A 292 -10.32 7.27 -5.37
C LEU A 292 -10.74 8.50 -4.56
N THR A 293 -9.84 9.04 -3.74
CA THR A 293 -10.10 10.26 -2.97
C THR A 293 -10.26 11.47 -3.88
N ILE A 294 -9.40 11.63 -4.89
CA ILE A 294 -9.51 12.72 -5.88
C ILE A 294 -10.81 12.59 -6.69
N ARG A 295 -11.16 11.38 -7.17
CA ARG A 295 -12.44 11.14 -7.87
C ARG A 295 -13.64 11.48 -6.99
N THR A 296 -13.60 11.05 -5.73
CA THR A 296 -14.64 11.37 -4.75
C THR A 296 -14.71 12.87 -4.47
N TRP A 297 -13.56 13.54 -4.33
CA TRP A 297 -13.48 14.98 -4.16
C TRP A 297 -14.09 15.72 -5.35
N LEU A 298 -13.72 15.37 -6.59
CA LEU A 298 -14.29 15.94 -7.79
C LEU A 298 -15.82 15.83 -7.84
N HIS A 299 -16.35 14.69 -7.36
CA HIS A 299 -17.78 14.46 -7.30
C HIS A 299 -18.47 15.23 -6.17
N LEU A 300 -17.84 15.38 -5.01
CA LEU A 300 -18.45 15.96 -3.80
C LEU A 300 -18.12 17.44 -3.55
N ARG A 301 -17.14 18.02 -4.27
CA ARG A 301 -16.77 19.43 -4.07
C ARG A 301 -17.98 20.36 -4.27
N PRO A 302 -18.10 21.43 -3.49
CA PRO A 302 -19.15 22.44 -3.69
C PRO A 302 -19.12 23.00 -5.11
N ASN A 303 -20.31 23.23 -5.67
CA ASN A 303 -20.43 23.85 -6.99
C ASN A 303 -21.43 25.00 -6.90
N PRO A 304 -21.03 26.23 -7.28
CA PRO A 304 -21.91 27.39 -7.25
C PRO A 304 -23.19 27.23 -8.09
N VAL A 305 -23.16 26.39 -9.14
CA VAL A 305 -24.33 26.10 -9.97
C VAL A 305 -25.33 25.20 -9.25
N GLU A 306 -24.85 24.24 -8.44
CA GLU A 306 -25.72 23.42 -7.57
C GLU A 306 -26.48 24.30 -6.58
N GLU A 307 -25.77 25.23 -5.94
CA GLU A 307 -26.34 26.16 -4.97
C GLU A 307 -27.36 27.11 -5.62
N ARG A 308 -26.99 27.74 -6.74
CA ARG A 308 -27.90 28.63 -7.49
C ARG A 308 -29.17 27.94 -7.98
N ASN A 309 -29.08 26.67 -8.37
CA ASN A 309 -30.23 25.90 -8.85
C ASN A 309 -30.91 25.08 -7.75
N HIS A 310 -30.54 25.27 -6.48
CA HIS A 310 -31.09 24.57 -5.32
C HIS A 310 -31.08 23.04 -5.45
N ILE A 311 -30.04 22.48 -6.12
CA ILE A 311 -29.92 21.05 -6.29
C ILE A 311 -29.37 20.42 -4.99
N ARG A 312 -30.19 19.59 -4.41
CA ARG A 312 -29.83 18.95 -3.16
C ARG A 312 -28.78 17.84 -3.35
N ARG A 313 -27.82 17.70 -2.44
CA ARG A 313 -26.72 16.72 -2.52
C ARG A 313 -27.16 15.27 -2.68
N TRP A 314 -28.37 14.92 -2.29
CA TRP A 314 -28.90 13.56 -2.52
C TRP A 314 -29.31 13.30 -3.97
N ASN A 315 -29.42 14.34 -4.82
CA ASN A 315 -29.75 14.21 -6.23
C ASN A 315 -28.49 14.02 -7.07
N ASP A 316 -27.84 12.86 -6.95
CA ASP A 316 -26.60 12.57 -7.68
C ASP A 316 -26.69 12.71 -9.19
N ALA A 317 -27.84 12.35 -9.78
CA ALA A 317 -28.04 12.49 -11.22
C ALA A 317 -28.00 13.97 -11.67
N GLY A 318 -28.58 14.86 -10.89
CA GLY A 318 -28.52 16.29 -11.11
C GLY A 318 -27.10 16.85 -10.97
N ILE A 319 -26.40 16.42 -9.91
CA ILE A 319 -25.01 16.80 -9.62
C ILE A 319 -24.08 16.34 -10.75
N THR A 320 -24.12 15.05 -11.10
CA THR A 320 -23.29 14.51 -12.17
C THR A 320 -23.52 15.21 -13.51
N ARG A 321 -24.78 15.56 -13.83
CA ARG A 321 -25.10 16.28 -15.08
C ARG A 321 -24.50 17.68 -15.11
N ILE A 322 -24.48 18.39 -13.98
CA ILE A 322 -23.89 19.72 -13.87
C ILE A 322 -22.38 19.62 -13.97
N LYS A 323 -21.77 18.76 -13.17
CA LYS A 323 -20.31 18.64 -13.07
C LYS A 323 -19.64 18.22 -14.37
N ARG A 324 -20.33 17.47 -15.23
CA ARG A 324 -19.83 17.16 -16.59
C ARG A 324 -19.66 18.39 -17.49
N ARG A 325 -20.21 19.55 -17.10
CA ARG A 325 -20.17 20.80 -17.87
C ARG A 325 -19.27 21.86 -17.22
N GLU A 326 -18.76 21.59 -16.04
CA GLU A 326 -17.94 22.53 -15.25
C GLU A 326 -16.46 22.10 -15.27
N PRO A 327 -15.53 23.05 -15.22
CA PRO A 327 -14.10 22.74 -15.07
C PRO A 327 -13.81 21.79 -13.91
N SER A 328 -12.91 20.84 -14.13
CA SER A 328 -12.68 19.79 -13.14
C SER A 328 -11.81 20.26 -11.96
N ALA A 329 -11.04 21.33 -12.08
CA ALA A 329 -10.06 21.83 -11.12
C ALA A 329 -8.97 20.80 -10.74
N LEU A 330 -8.73 19.84 -11.61
CA LEU A 330 -7.68 18.84 -11.52
C LEU A 330 -6.75 18.96 -12.71
N TRP A 331 -5.47 19.17 -12.46
CA TRP A 331 -4.41 19.19 -13.47
C TRP A 331 -3.47 18.02 -13.23
N ILE A 332 -2.98 17.42 -14.30
CA ILE A 332 -2.11 16.25 -14.22
C ILE A 332 -0.91 16.45 -15.15
N ALA A 333 0.28 16.38 -14.57
CA ALA A 333 1.54 16.38 -15.29
C ALA A 333 2.31 15.08 -14.97
N THR A 334 2.43 14.19 -15.94
CA THR A 334 3.02 12.85 -15.76
C THR A 334 3.86 12.46 -16.98
N THR A 335 4.62 11.37 -16.90
CA THR A 335 5.42 10.87 -18.02
C THR A 335 4.58 10.16 -19.10
N HIS A 336 3.39 9.73 -18.76
CA HIS A 336 2.46 9.03 -19.67
C HIS A 336 1.03 9.21 -19.16
N ALA A 337 0.05 8.93 -19.99
CA ALA A 337 -1.36 9.02 -19.63
C ALA A 337 -1.73 8.02 -18.53
N THR A 338 -2.49 8.48 -17.57
CA THR A 338 -3.02 7.69 -16.46
C THR A 338 -4.53 7.53 -16.56
N LYS A 339 -5.13 6.62 -15.82
CA LYS A 339 -6.60 6.50 -15.77
C LYS A 339 -7.28 7.73 -15.17
N LEU A 340 -6.57 8.52 -14.39
CA LEU A 340 -7.09 9.75 -13.78
C LEU A 340 -7.22 10.89 -14.79
N ASP A 341 -6.48 10.87 -15.90
CA ASP A 341 -6.53 11.86 -16.97
C ASP A 341 -7.94 12.06 -17.52
N ALA A 342 -8.73 10.99 -17.55
CA ALA A 342 -10.10 11.03 -18.05
C ALA A 342 -11.05 11.99 -17.29
N VAL A 343 -10.65 12.45 -16.11
CA VAL A 343 -11.41 13.39 -15.26
C VAL A 343 -10.64 14.68 -14.97
N ALA A 344 -9.45 14.85 -15.55
CA ALA A 344 -8.65 16.07 -15.45
C ALA A 344 -9.21 17.20 -16.32
N GLU A 345 -8.94 18.43 -15.92
CA GLU A 345 -9.20 19.64 -16.73
C GLU A 345 -8.21 19.74 -17.88
N GLU A 346 -6.95 19.58 -17.59
CA GLU A 346 -5.85 19.62 -18.55
C GLU A 346 -4.74 18.66 -18.11
N THR A 347 -4.09 18.03 -19.08
CA THR A 347 -3.00 17.08 -18.85
C THR A 347 -1.75 17.48 -19.62
N CYS A 348 -0.59 17.14 -19.07
CA CYS A 348 0.71 17.33 -19.72
C CYS A 348 1.53 16.05 -19.57
N HIS A 349 1.97 15.48 -20.69
CA HIS A 349 2.87 14.31 -20.67
C HIS A 349 4.24 14.72 -21.19
N ALA A 350 5.25 14.63 -20.32
CA ALA A 350 6.60 15.08 -20.60
C ALA A 350 7.64 14.22 -19.90
N ALA A 351 8.88 14.28 -20.35
CA ALA A 351 10.01 13.64 -19.68
C ALA A 351 10.19 14.18 -18.25
N PRO A 352 10.77 13.41 -17.32
CA PRO A 352 10.90 13.84 -15.93
C PRO A 352 11.53 15.24 -15.73
N ASP A 353 12.56 15.58 -16.49
CA ASP A 353 13.22 16.88 -16.41
C ASP A 353 12.28 18.03 -16.86
N ASP A 354 11.49 17.82 -17.92
CA ASP A 354 10.53 18.83 -18.39
C ASP A 354 9.36 18.99 -17.40
N LEU A 355 8.96 17.93 -16.69
CA LEU A 355 8.00 18.03 -15.58
C LEU A 355 8.55 18.88 -14.41
N VAL A 356 9.85 18.75 -14.08
CA VAL A 356 10.53 19.61 -13.11
C VAL A 356 10.50 21.08 -13.57
N ARG A 357 10.84 21.34 -14.86
CA ARG A 357 10.80 22.67 -15.46
C ARG A 357 9.40 23.29 -15.39
N LEU A 358 8.38 22.50 -15.73
CA LEU A 358 6.98 22.94 -15.66
C LEU A 358 6.59 23.34 -14.23
N ALA A 359 6.92 22.51 -13.24
CA ALA A 359 6.61 22.80 -11.84
C ALA A 359 7.30 24.11 -11.36
N LEU A 360 8.57 24.31 -11.71
CA LEU A 360 9.31 25.51 -11.36
C LEU A 360 8.80 26.75 -12.13
N ALA A 361 8.38 26.60 -13.38
CA ALA A 361 7.77 27.66 -14.16
C ALA A 361 6.43 28.11 -13.56
N ILE A 362 5.59 27.16 -13.14
CA ILE A 362 4.35 27.46 -12.42
C ILE A 362 4.67 28.20 -11.10
N ALA A 363 5.70 27.73 -10.37
CA ALA A 363 6.11 28.38 -9.12
C ALA A 363 6.54 29.84 -9.33
N HIS A 364 7.29 30.14 -10.39
CA HIS A 364 7.71 31.50 -10.75
C HIS A 364 6.51 32.38 -11.15
N GLU A 365 5.58 31.86 -11.94
CA GLU A 365 4.37 32.59 -12.34
C GLU A 365 3.41 32.86 -11.16
N VAL A 366 3.40 31.98 -10.13
CA VAL A 366 2.64 32.19 -8.88
C VAL A 366 3.33 33.18 -7.95
N ASP A 367 4.66 33.10 -7.84
CA ASP A 367 5.50 33.93 -6.95
C ASP A 367 6.74 34.37 -7.72
N ALA A 368 6.77 35.64 -8.15
CA ALA A 368 7.92 36.23 -8.86
C ALA A 368 9.24 36.20 -8.05
N GLY A 369 9.17 35.93 -6.74
CA GLY A 369 10.37 35.67 -5.92
C GLY A 369 11.00 34.28 -6.14
N ALA A 370 10.29 33.34 -6.79
CA ALA A 370 10.86 32.08 -7.21
C ALA A 370 11.75 32.27 -8.46
N PRO A 371 12.84 31.48 -8.60
CA PRO A 371 13.74 31.60 -9.75
C PRO A 371 13.02 31.34 -11.08
N PRO A 372 13.28 32.14 -12.15
CA PRO A 372 12.73 31.89 -13.46
C PRO A 372 13.35 30.63 -14.09
N VAL A 373 12.60 29.95 -14.94
CA VAL A 373 13.09 28.82 -15.73
C VAL A 373 13.65 29.35 -17.06
N PRO A 374 14.91 29.10 -17.37
CA PRO A 374 15.50 29.55 -18.63
C PRO A 374 14.95 28.75 -19.82
N ASP A 375 14.98 29.35 -21.01
CA ASP A 375 14.69 28.69 -22.30
C ASP A 375 13.34 27.93 -22.33
N LEU A 376 12.29 28.49 -21.71
CA LEU A 376 10.94 27.96 -21.83
C LEU A 376 10.42 28.17 -23.26
N GLY A 377 9.89 27.11 -23.87
CA GLY A 377 9.13 27.21 -25.11
C GLY A 377 7.86 28.04 -24.91
N GLU A 378 7.35 28.61 -26.00
CA GLU A 378 6.16 29.48 -25.96
C GLU A 378 4.93 28.73 -25.40
N ASP A 379 4.75 27.47 -25.81
CA ASP A 379 3.67 26.58 -25.33
C ASP A 379 3.85 26.21 -23.86
N GLU A 380 5.08 25.88 -23.43
CA GLU A 380 5.40 25.58 -22.05
C GLU A 380 5.13 26.77 -21.13
N ALA A 381 5.55 27.99 -21.56
CA ALA A 381 5.29 29.20 -20.80
C ALA A 381 3.79 29.55 -20.75
N ALA A 382 3.06 29.32 -21.85
CA ALA A 382 1.62 29.52 -21.86
C ALA A 382 0.88 28.53 -20.96
N LEU A 383 1.32 27.26 -20.94
CA LEU A 383 0.79 26.23 -20.05
C LEU A 383 1.04 26.60 -18.58
N ALA A 384 2.29 26.97 -18.25
CA ALA A 384 2.67 27.36 -16.90
C ALA A 384 1.84 28.54 -16.39
N ARG A 385 1.63 29.58 -17.22
CA ARG A 385 0.78 30.73 -16.87
C ARG A 385 -0.68 30.34 -16.62
N ARG A 386 -1.27 29.47 -17.47
CA ARG A 386 -2.66 28.97 -17.25
C ARG A 386 -2.81 28.23 -15.94
N TRP A 387 -1.90 27.30 -15.66
CA TRP A 387 -1.96 26.49 -14.43
C TRP A 387 -1.63 27.33 -13.21
N ALA A 388 -0.67 28.24 -13.29
CA ALA A 388 -0.36 29.19 -12.21
C ALA A 388 -1.56 30.05 -11.84
N ALA A 389 -2.26 30.61 -12.85
CA ALA A 389 -3.47 31.40 -12.63
C ALA A 389 -4.58 30.58 -11.96
N ALA A 390 -4.79 29.34 -12.38
CA ALA A 390 -5.81 28.46 -11.82
C ALA A 390 -5.49 28.03 -10.38
N LEU A 391 -4.28 27.56 -10.12
CA LEU A 391 -3.84 27.14 -8.78
C LEU A 391 -3.70 28.33 -7.82
N GLY A 392 -3.14 29.45 -8.30
CA GLY A 392 -2.97 30.67 -7.52
C GLY A 392 -4.28 31.37 -7.16
N ALA A 393 -5.37 31.17 -7.92
CA ALA A 393 -6.71 31.66 -7.56
C ALA A 393 -7.37 30.85 -6.44
N GLY A 394 -6.94 29.62 -6.22
CA GLY A 394 -7.50 28.72 -5.21
C GLY A 394 -7.34 29.28 -3.79
N ALA A 395 -8.35 29.00 -2.94
CA ALA A 395 -8.27 29.29 -1.51
C ALA A 395 -7.52 28.19 -0.73
N SER A 396 -7.43 26.98 -1.31
CA SER A 396 -6.76 25.82 -0.72
C SER A 396 -6.20 24.91 -1.85
N PRO A 397 -5.22 25.38 -2.63
CA PRO A 397 -4.60 24.55 -3.65
C PRO A 397 -3.77 23.42 -3.02
N LEU A 398 -3.70 22.28 -3.71
CA LEU A 398 -2.99 21.10 -3.23
C LEU A 398 -2.15 20.49 -4.37
N VAL A 399 -0.91 20.15 -4.04
CA VAL A 399 0.00 19.44 -4.93
C VAL A 399 0.16 18.00 -4.44
N VAL A 400 0.03 17.02 -5.35
CA VAL A 400 0.30 15.61 -5.09
C VAL A 400 1.50 15.20 -5.93
N ALA A 401 2.53 14.66 -5.31
CA ALA A 401 3.72 14.14 -5.97
C ALA A 401 4.25 12.92 -5.22
N GLY A 402 5.41 12.38 -5.61
CA GLY A 402 6.02 11.30 -4.86
C GLY A 402 7.09 10.52 -5.63
N CYS A 403 7.12 9.22 -5.42
CA CYS A 403 8.26 8.39 -5.80
C CYS A 403 8.12 7.69 -7.16
N SER A 404 6.96 7.70 -7.82
CA SER A 404 6.71 6.85 -9.00
C SER A 404 7.48 7.29 -10.24
N SER A 405 7.73 8.58 -10.41
CA SER A 405 8.51 9.11 -11.53
C SER A 405 10.01 8.78 -11.48
N GLY A 406 10.53 8.37 -10.32
CA GLY A 406 11.96 8.12 -10.11
C GLY A 406 12.82 9.38 -10.00
N SER A 407 12.26 10.60 -10.00
CA SER A 407 12.99 11.87 -9.94
C SER A 407 12.93 12.51 -8.55
N VAL A 408 14.10 12.64 -7.92
CA VAL A 408 14.29 13.39 -6.66
C VAL A 408 14.03 14.88 -6.89
N GLU A 409 14.43 15.37 -8.05
CA GLU A 409 14.27 16.77 -8.47
C GLU A 409 12.78 17.13 -8.55
N LEU A 410 11.94 16.19 -9.02
CA LEU A 410 10.49 16.41 -9.11
C LEU A 410 9.83 16.52 -7.73
N VAL A 411 10.24 15.69 -6.76
CA VAL A 411 9.77 15.78 -5.36
C VAL A 411 10.12 17.18 -4.78
N ARG A 412 11.33 17.64 -5.01
CA ARG A 412 11.77 18.97 -4.53
C ARG A 412 11.09 20.13 -5.27
N ALA A 413 10.88 20.00 -6.60
CA ALA A 413 10.14 20.97 -7.39
C ALA A 413 8.68 21.10 -6.94
N ALA A 414 8.02 19.99 -6.61
CA ALA A 414 6.68 19.99 -6.01
C ALA A 414 6.64 20.75 -4.67
N ALA A 415 7.68 20.58 -3.84
CA ALA A 415 7.81 21.32 -2.59
C ALA A 415 8.03 22.82 -2.83
N GLN A 416 8.88 23.20 -3.79
CA GLN A 416 9.10 24.61 -4.16
C GLN A 416 7.82 25.27 -4.70
N LEU A 417 7.09 24.56 -5.55
CA LEU A 417 5.78 25.04 -6.05
C LEU A 417 4.79 25.21 -4.88
N THR A 418 4.74 24.27 -3.96
CA THR A 418 3.86 24.39 -2.78
C THR A 418 4.23 25.60 -1.92
N LEU A 419 5.53 25.89 -1.74
CA LEU A 419 5.97 27.09 -1.03
C LEU A 419 5.56 28.37 -1.76
N ALA A 420 5.65 28.42 -3.10
CA ALA A 420 5.20 29.56 -3.88
C ALA A 420 3.68 29.78 -3.72
N LEU A 421 2.89 28.71 -3.79
CA LEU A 421 1.46 28.74 -3.53
C LEU A 421 1.14 29.21 -2.11
N ARG A 422 1.84 28.72 -1.08
CA ARG A 422 1.66 29.18 0.31
C ARG A 422 1.93 30.67 0.48
N ARG A 423 3.01 31.17 -0.13
CA ARG A 423 3.30 32.62 -0.13
C ARG A 423 2.21 33.43 -0.79
N ALA A 424 1.74 33.00 -1.96
CA ALA A 424 0.65 33.67 -2.66
C ALA A 424 -0.64 33.68 -1.84
N CYS A 425 -0.98 32.57 -1.19
CA CYS A 425 -2.09 32.46 -0.27
C CYS A 425 -1.93 33.40 0.95
N HIS A 426 -0.74 33.41 1.55
CA HIS A 426 -0.46 34.26 2.69
C HIS A 426 -0.60 35.76 2.34
N LEU A 427 -0.08 36.18 1.20
CA LEU A 427 -0.21 37.56 0.71
C LEU A 427 -1.66 37.95 0.45
N ARG A 428 -2.49 37.03 -0.03
CA ARG A 428 -3.88 37.29 -0.37
C ARG A 428 -4.83 37.22 0.84
N ALA A 429 -4.65 36.23 1.73
CA ALA A 429 -5.62 35.89 2.77
C ALA A 429 -5.05 35.90 4.21
N GLY A 430 -3.75 36.15 4.37
CA GLY A 430 -3.08 36.14 5.67
C GLY A 430 -2.90 34.76 6.31
N VAL A 431 -3.17 33.70 5.56
CA VAL A 431 -3.07 32.30 6.03
C VAL A 431 -2.30 31.43 5.03
N ASP A 432 -1.67 30.41 5.54
CA ASP A 432 -0.97 29.39 4.74
C ASP A 432 -1.97 28.32 4.32
N CYS A 433 -2.37 28.31 3.06
CA CYS A 433 -3.50 27.51 2.60
C CYS A 433 -3.13 26.37 1.63
N ALA A 434 -1.91 26.31 1.13
CA ALA A 434 -1.51 25.24 0.21
C ALA A 434 -0.90 24.04 0.96
N ASP A 435 -1.28 22.83 0.56
CA ASP A 435 -0.80 21.57 1.11
C ASP A 435 -0.07 20.72 0.07
N LEU A 436 0.82 19.83 0.54
CA LEU A 436 1.61 18.91 -0.27
C LEU A 436 1.37 17.48 0.19
N VAL A 437 0.92 16.60 -0.71
CA VAL A 437 0.84 15.16 -0.47
C VAL A 437 1.97 14.48 -1.23
N LEU A 438 2.80 13.71 -0.53
CA LEU A 438 3.88 12.94 -1.11
C LEU A 438 3.65 11.45 -0.91
N THR A 439 3.78 10.64 -1.96
CA THR A 439 3.65 9.17 -1.86
C THR A 439 5.01 8.52 -1.61
N VAL A 440 5.00 7.36 -0.95
CA VAL A 440 6.16 6.48 -0.78
C VAL A 440 5.79 5.04 -1.15
N PRO A 441 6.74 4.20 -1.58
CA PRO A 441 6.40 2.93 -2.23
C PRO A 441 5.84 1.86 -1.27
N GLU A 442 6.42 1.68 -0.08
CA GLU A 442 6.14 0.52 0.80
C GLU A 442 5.69 0.98 2.19
N PRO A 443 5.03 0.11 2.98
CA PRO A 443 4.29 0.50 4.19
C PRO A 443 5.11 1.20 5.25
N ASP A 444 6.39 0.85 5.43
CA ASP A 444 7.31 1.47 6.40
C ASP A 444 8.53 2.13 5.76
N SER A 445 8.45 2.50 4.46
CA SER A 445 9.57 3.15 3.77
C SER A 445 10.04 4.40 4.50
N LEU A 446 9.11 5.22 4.97
CA LEU A 446 9.43 6.47 5.68
C LEU A 446 9.99 6.18 7.08
N GLY A 447 9.38 5.24 7.84
CA GLY A 447 9.85 4.82 9.15
C GLY A 447 11.26 4.23 9.10
N LEU A 448 11.53 3.34 8.14
CA LEU A 448 12.85 2.78 7.91
C LEU A 448 13.88 3.86 7.57
N ARG A 449 13.50 4.85 6.76
CA ARG A 449 14.37 5.99 6.41
C ARG A 449 14.68 6.87 7.63
N MET A 450 13.68 7.08 8.50
CA MET A 450 13.85 7.83 9.77
C MET A 450 14.79 7.12 10.74
N LEU A 451 14.87 5.79 10.74
CA LEU A 451 15.81 5.02 11.58
C LEU A 451 17.28 5.27 11.21
N GLY A 452 17.56 5.87 10.05
CA GLY A 452 18.93 6.13 9.59
C GLY A 452 19.62 4.90 9.00
N GLY A 453 20.95 4.86 9.08
CA GLY A 453 21.76 3.79 8.50
C GLY A 453 22.19 4.03 7.06
N GLY A 454 22.92 3.08 6.45
CA GLY A 454 23.39 3.12 5.06
C GLY A 454 22.38 2.62 4.03
N THR A 455 22.77 2.60 2.75
CA THR A 455 21.97 2.05 1.63
C THR A 455 22.27 0.57 1.40
N LEU A 456 21.37 -0.14 0.72
CA LEU A 456 21.57 -1.55 0.35
C LEU A 456 22.86 -1.75 -0.45
N VAL A 457 23.15 -0.88 -1.42
CA VAL A 457 24.37 -0.96 -2.24
C VAL A 457 25.63 -0.80 -1.39
N GLN A 458 25.59 0.07 -0.37
CA GLN A 458 26.71 0.22 0.58
C GLN A 458 26.90 -1.05 1.42
N ALA A 459 25.82 -1.73 1.83
CA ALA A 459 25.91 -3.01 2.53
C ALA A 459 26.62 -4.06 1.68
N LEU A 460 26.17 -4.23 0.43
CA LEU A 460 26.75 -5.17 -0.53
C LEU A 460 28.21 -4.85 -0.82
N ALA A 461 28.55 -3.57 -0.97
CA ALA A 461 29.94 -3.10 -1.16
C ALA A 461 30.83 -3.36 0.06
N ALA A 462 30.33 -3.17 1.28
CA ALA A 462 31.08 -3.46 2.52
C ALA A 462 31.41 -4.96 2.63
N LEU A 463 30.47 -5.83 2.30
CA LEU A 463 30.70 -7.28 2.22
C LEU A 463 31.71 -7.63 1.12
N ALA A 464 31.60 -6.99 -0.06
CA ALA A 464 32.50 -7.20 -1.19
C ALA A 464 33.95 -6.79 -0.87
N ARG A 465 34.17 -5.74 -0.09
CA ARG A 465 35.50 -5.27 0.35
C ARG A 465 36.05 -5.99 1.58
N GLY A 466 35.28 -6.94 2.16
CA GLY A 466 35.67 -7.63 3.40
C GLY A 466 35.65 -6.72 4.64
N GLU A 467 34.94 -5.61 4.61
CA GLU A 467 34.73 -4.71 5.76
C GLU A 467 33.74 -5.33 6.77
N ALA A 468 32.94 -6.28 6.30
CA ALA A 468 32.05 -7.10 7.11
C ALA A 468 32.23 -8.58 6.74
N ASP A 469 32.00 -9.48 7.71
CA ASP A 469 32.24 -10.89 7.62
C ASP A 469 31.07 -11.78 8.07
N ALA A 470 29.90 -11.16 8.27
CA ALA A 470 28.61 -11.83 8.43
C ALA A 470 27.45 -10.90 8.05
N LEU A 471 26.35 -11.50 7.61
CA LEU A 471 25.16 -10.79 7.14
C LEU A 471 23.91 -11.27 7.89
N VAL A 472 23.04 -10.31 8.28
CA VAL A 472 21.67 -10.55 8.71
C VAL A 472 20.71 -9.84 7.76
N VAL A 473 19.79 -10.58 7.13
CA VAL A 473 18.78 -10.03 6.23
C VAL A 473 17.41 -10.14 6.87
N LEU A 474 16.68 -9.04 6.91
CA LEU A 474 15.32 -8.98 7.42
C LEU A 474 14.35 -8.83 6.25
N ASP A 475 13.48 -9.78 6.12
CA ASP A 475 12.28 -9.83 5.24
C ASP A 475 12.31 -8.97 3.96
N GLY A 476 12.59 -9.56 2.82
CA GLY A 476 12.60 -8.86 1.54
C GLY A 476 13.44 -9.56 0.46
N ASP A 477 12.89 -9.60 -0.74
CA ASP A 477 13.56 -10.15 -1.91
C ASP A 477 14.60 -9.15 -2.47
N LEU A 478 15.88 -9.46 -2.29
CA LEU A 478 16.98 -8.59 -2.74
C LEU A 478 17.06 -8.48 -4.27
N ASP A 479 16.60 -9.49 -5.04
CA ASP A 479 16.57 -9.43 -6.50
C ASP A 479 15.61 -8.34 -7.03
N ARG A 480 14.65 -7.92 -6.22
CA ARG A 480 13.73 -6.82 -6.56
C ARG A 480 14.27 -5.44 -6.16
N ARG A 481 15.40 -5.38 -5.44
CA ARG A 481 15.92 -4.17 -4.78
C ARG A 481 17.32 -3.80 -5.20
N ALA A 482 18.07 -4.73 -5.78
CA ALA A 482 19.42 -4.52 -6.28
C ALA A 482 19.61 -5.18 -7.64
N GLN A 483 20.62 -4.75 -8.36
CA GLN A 483 21.01 -5.37 -9.63
C GLN A 483 21.38 -6.84 -9.41
N SER A 484 20.90 -7.72 -10.28
CA SER A 484 21.11 -9.17 -10.15
C SER A 484 22.58 -9.57 -9.99
N LEU A 485 23.50 -8.86 -10.67
CA LEU A 485 24.95 -9.12 -10.53
C LEU A 485 25.46 -8.90 -9.10
N LEU A 486 24.94 -7.90 -8.38
CA LEU A 486 25.34 -7.63 -6.99
C LEU A 486 24.79 -8.70 -6.05
N VAL A 487 23.58 -9.16 -6.30
CA VAL A 487 22.95 -10.25 -5.52
C VAL A 487 23.66 -11.57 -5.82
N ASP A 488 23.98 -11.84 -7.09
CA ASP A 488 24.75 -13.03 -7.49
C ASP A 488 26.15 -13.05 -6.87
N ASP A 489 26.83 -11.91 -6.81
CA ASP A 489 28.12 -11.79 -6.14
C ASP A 489 28.01 -12.10 -4.64
N LEU A 490 27.01 -11.51 -3.97
CA LEU A 490 26.73 -11.80 -2.56
C LEU A 490 26.51 -13.30 -2.31
N LEU A 491 25.64 -13.94 -3.11
CA LEU A 491 25.26 -15.33 -2.90
C LEU A 491 26.38 -16.34 -3.20
N ARG A 492 27.40 -15.93 -3.99
CA ARG A 492 28.61 -16.73 -4.28
C ARG A 492 29.69 -16.63 -3.20
N ARG A 493 29.58 -15.62 -2.33
CA ARG A 493 30.58 -15.41 -1.27
C ARG A 493 30.39 -16.40 -0.12
N GLU A 494 31.50 -16.79 0.50
CA GLU A 494 31.49 -17.62 1.73
C GLU A 494 31.25 -16.77 2.99
N VAL A 495 30.34 -15.80 2.93
CA VAL A 495 29.93 -14.99 4.07
C VAL A 495 28.74 -15.66 4.74
N PRO A 496 28.78 -15.94 6.04
CA PRO A 496 27.65 -16.48 6.78
C PRO A 496 26.42 -15.55 6.70
N ILE A 497 25.28 -16.12 6.35
CA ILE A 497 24.00 -15.40 6.19
C ILE A 497 22.97 -15.93 7.15
N LEU A 498 22.43 -15.05 7.98
CA LEU A 498 21.23 -15.26 8.77
C LEU A 498 20.06 -14.56 8.07
N ALA A 499 19.04 -15.29 7.65
CA ALA A 499 17.83 -14.74 7.10
C ALA A 499 16.66 -14.84 8.08
N LEU A 500 15.98 -13.72 8.35
CA LEU A 500 14.69 -13.67 9.02
C LEU A 500 13.66 -13.34 7.94
N SER A 501 12.88 -14.32 7.50
CA SER A 501 12.02 -14.13 6.34
C SER A 501 10.64 -14.76 6.52
N THR A 502 9.65 -14.12 5.89
CA THR A 502 8.28 -14.63 5.81
C THR A 502 8.10 -15.61 4.65
N LEU A 503 8.84 -15.43 3.56
CA LEU A 503 8.74 -16.20 2.32
C LEU A 503 10.09 -16.76 1.89
N GLU A 504 10.04 -17.86 1.13
CA GLU A 504 11.21 -18.44 0.46
C GLU A 504 11.63 -17.57 -0.72
N ASP A 505 12.92 -17.26 -0.79
CA ASP A 505 13.58 -16.52 -1.85
C ASP A 505 15.00 -17.06 -2.09
N ARG A 506 15.80 -16.42 -2.96
CA ARG A 506 17.19 -16.85 -3.23
C ARG A 506 18.11 -16.65 -2.03
N VAL A 507 17.85 -15.64 -1.19
CA VAL A 507 18.63 -15.38 0.03
C VAL A 507 18.38 -16.48 1.05
N THR A 508 17.12 -16.82 1.31
CA THR A 508 16.74 -17.89 2.22
C THR A 508 17.23 -19.27 1.76
N ALA A 509 17.28 -19.49 0.44
CA ALA A 509 17.83 -20.73 -0.14
C ALA A 509 19.34 -20.87 0.10
N ARG A 510 20.09 -19.76 0.16
CA ARG A 510 21.55 -19.74 0.38
C ARG A 510 21.93 -19.58 1.86
N ALA A 511 21.00 -19.05 2.68
CA ALA A 511 21.32 -18.69 4.06
C ALA A 511 21.77 -19.89 4.90
N ASP A 512 22.75 -19.67 5.77
CA ASP A 512 23.28 -20.67 6.71
C ASP A 512 22.29 -20.96 7.82
N VAL A 513 21.55 -19.93 8.26
CA VAL A 513 20.46 -20.05 9.20
C VAL A 513 19.25 -19.26 8.69
N VAL A 514 18.08 -19.89 8.70
CA VAL A 514 16.80 -19.24 8.37
C VAL A 514 15.87 -19.31 9.57
N LEU A 515 15.40 -18.15 10.04
CA LEU A 515 14.42 -18.03 11.12
C LEU A 515 13.09 -17.54 10.55
N PRO A 516 11.99 -18.25 10.81
CA PRO A 516 10.67 -17.92 10.25
C PRO A 516 10.10 -16.66 10.91
N ALA A 517 9.94 -15.61 10.11
CA ALA A 517 9.34 -14.36 10.54
C ALA A 517 7.81 -14.39 10.40
N ALA A 518 7.12 -13.73 11.32
CA ALA A 518 5.67 -13.55 11.30
C ALA A 518 5.29 -12.50 10.25
N THR A 519 4.15 -12.70 9.58
CA THR A 519 3.52 -11.69 8.73
C THR A 519 2.71 -10.69 9.56
N PHE A 520 2.24 -9.61 8.91
CA PHE A 520 1.34 -8.62 9.54
C PHE A 520 0.07 -9.24 10.15
N ALA A 521 -0.35 -10.41 9.68
CA ALA A 521 -1.51 -11.12 10.20
C ALA A 521 -1.19 -11.97 11.45
N GLU A 522 0.09 -12.25 11.70
CA GLU A 522 0.57 -13.14 12.77
C GLU A 522 1.32 -12.38 13.88
N GLU A 523 1.68 -11.12 13.66
CA GLU A 523 2.32 -10.27 14.67
C GLU A 523 1.58 -8.97 14.91
N THR A 524 1.91 -8.30 16.01
CA THR A 524 1.56 -6.92 16.30
C THR A 524 2.80 -6.07 16.09
N GLY A 525 2.67 -5.01 15.30
CA GLY A 525 3.78 -4.11 14.98
C GLY A 525 3.31 -2.73 14.57
N THR A 526 4.26 -1.86 14.26
CA THR A 526 4.01 -0.47 13.88
C THR A 526 4.66 -0.18 12.53
N TRP A 527 3.95 0.58 11.66
CA TRP A 527 4.47 1.17 10.43
C TRP A 527 4.25 2.68 10.41
N VAL A 528 5.13 3.38 9.71
CA VAL A 528 5.03 4.83 9.50
C VAL A 528 4.71 5.08 8.03
N ASN A 529 3.51 5.59 7.76
CA ASN A 529 3.01 5.81 6.41
C ASN A 529 3.61 7.05 5.72
N HIS A 530 3.15 7.35 4.51
CA HIS A 530 3.63 8.45 3.66
C HIS A 530 3.50 9.86 4.27
N GLU A 531 2.57 10.07 5.18
CA GLU A 531 2.37 11.35 5.89
C GLU A 531 3.09 11.42 7.24
N GLY A 532 3.96 10.44 7.54
CA GLY A 532 4.65 10.35 8.83
C GLY A 532 3.76 9.85 9.97
N ARG A 533 2.66 9.17 9.67
CA ARG A 533 1.73 8.63 10.66
C ARG A 533 2.18 7.24 11.11
N ALA A 534 2.57 7.10 12.36
CA ALA A 534 2.75 5.81 13.02
C ALA A 534 1.39 5.15 13.22
N GLN A 535 1.25 3.91 12.75
CA GLN A 535 0.01 3.13 12.83
C GLN A 535 0.29 1.72 13.34
N ARG A 536 -0.50 1.27 14.32
CA ARG A 536 -0.41 -0.08 14.88
C ARG A 536 -1.29 -1.05 14.12
N TYR A 537 -0.75 -2.19 13.75
CA TYR A 537 -1.48 -3.37 13.29
C TYR A 537 -1.43 -4.48 14.32
N PHE A 538 -2.49 -5.30 14.41
CA PHE A 538 -2.65 -6.36 15.40
C PHE A 538 -2.77 -7.72 14.73
N ALA A 539 -2.15 -8.72 15.33
CA ALA A 539 -2.25 -10.10 14.90
C ALA A 539 -3.71 -10.59 14.89
N VAL A 540 -4.11 -11.26 13.83
CA VAL A 540 -5.39 -11.96 13.70
C VAL A 540 -5.22 -13.47 13.75
N LEU A 541 -4.05 -13.97 13.35
CA LEU A 541 -3.67 -15.37 13.40
C LEU A 541 -2.67 -15.62 14.54
N PRO A 542 -2.79 -16.72 15.29
CA PRO A 542 -1.68 -17.18 16.10
C PRO A 542 -0.55 -17.66 15.19
N PRO A 543 0.70 -17.28 15.45
CA PRO A 543 1.82 -17.85 14.71
C PRO A 543 1.83 -19.37 14.84
N ALA A 544 2.08 -20.08 13.74
CA ALA A 544 2.13 -21.53 13.70
C ALA A 544 3.59 -22.03 13.72
N ALA A 545 3.83 -23.19 14.27
CA ALA A 545 5.14 -23.83 14.36
C ALA A 545 6.19 -22.89 15.02
N ASP A 546 7.33 -22.68 14.37
CA ASP A 546 8.43 -21.86 14.88
C ASP A 546 8.26 -20.37 14.54
N VAL A 547 7.19 -19.98 13.83
CA VAL A 547 7.00 -18.58 13.40
C VAL A 547 6.91 -17.65 14.60
N ARG A 548 7.72 -16.60 14.60
CA ARG A 548 7.74 -15.55 15.66
C ARG A 548 7.87 -14.17 15.01
N PRO A 549 7.40 -13.11 15.66
CA PRO A 549 7.75 -11.74 15.27
C PRO A 549 9.26 -11.57 15.10
N ALA A 550 9.68 -10.90 14.02
CA ALA A 550 11.12 -10.78 13.74
C ALA A 550 11.89 -10.06 14.86
N TRP A 551 11.28 -9.02 15.50
CA TRP A 551 11.88 -8.35 16.66
C TRP A 551 12.13 -9.32 17.82
N ARG A 552 11.31 -10.36 17.99
CA ARG A 552 11.44 -11.35 19.04
C ARG A 552 12.61 -12.30 18.78
N TRP A 553 12.80 -12.73 17.54
CA TRP A 553 13.98 -13.48 17.12
C TRP A 553 15.26 -12.68 17.40
N LEU A 554 15.27 -11.39 17.00
CA LEU A 554 16.41 -10.50 17.21
C LEU A 554 16.67 -10.24 18.69
N ARG A 555 15.64 -10.08 19.51
CA ARG A 555 15.76 -9.98 20.96
C ARG A 555 16.41 -11.23 21.55
N GLU A 556 15.99 -12.42 21.14
CA GLU A 556 16.56 -13.68 21.61
C GLU A 556 18.05 -13.81 21.23
N LEU A 557 18.42 -13.37 20.03
CA LEU A 557 19.83 -13.30 19.59
C LEU A 557 20.64 -12.29 20.41
N LEU A 558 20.12 -11.08 20.62
CA LEU A 558 20.75 -10.06 21.45
C LEU A 558 21.07 -10.60 22.86
N VAL A 559 20.11 -11.27 23.49
CA VAL A 559 20.30 -11.88 24.81
C VAL A 559 21.41 -12.95 24.79
N ARG A 560 21.46 -13.83 23.77
CA ARG A 560 22.49 -14.86 23.62
C ARG A 560 23.88 -14.30 23.33
N LEU A 561 23.91 -13.12 22.71
CA LEU A 561 25.16 -12.36 22.49
C LEU A 561 25.58 -11.49 23.68
N GLY A 562 24.84 -11.57 24.81
CA GLY A 562 25.16 -10.87 26.04
C GLY A 562 24.72 -9.41 26.12
N ARG A 563 23.84 -8.99 25.18
CA ARG A 563 23.28 -7.62 25.13
C ARG A 563 22.16 -7.49 26.17
N ARG A 564 22.45 -6.83 27.31
CA ARG A 564 21.52 -6.74 28.45
C ARG A 564 20.32 -5.80 28.19
N GLU A 565 20.45 -4.83 27.31
CA GLU A 565 19.40 -3.89 26.93
C GLU A 565 18.13 -4.59 26.42
N ALA A 566 18.27 -5.70 25.71
CA ALA A 566 17.16 -6.47 25.19
C ALA A 566 16.41 -7.33 26.22
N LEU A 567 16.95 -7.49 27.45
CA LEU A 567 16.28 -8.28 28.48
C LEU A 567 14.90 -7.73 28.87
N GLY A 568 14.74 -6.40 28.80
CA GLY A 568 13.49 -5.71 29.13
C GLY A 568 12.41 -5.83 28.06
N TRP A 569 12.75 -6.23 26.83
CA TRP A 569 11.82 -6.27 25.70
C TRP A 569 10.91 -7.50 25.79
N ARG A 570 9.74 -7.34 26.34
CA ARG A 570 8.73 -8.40 26.49
C ARG A 570 7.59 -8.26 25.48
N THR A 571 7.30 -7.03 25.07
CA THR A 571 6.22 -6.65 24.17
C THR A 571 6.77 -5.73 23.08
N PRO A 572 6.07 -5.55 21.97
CA PRO A 572 6.47 -4.53 20.96
C PRO A 572 6.51 -3.10 21.53
N ASP A 573 5.69 -2.81 22.58
CA ASP A 573 5.71 -1.50 23.21
C ASP A 573 7.04 -1.23 23.96
N ASP A 574 7.66 -2.26 24.53
CA ASP A 574 8.96 -2.12 25.19
C ASP A 574 10.06 -1.76 24.17
N VAL A 575 9.95 -2.32 22.94
CA VAL A 575 10.86 -2.05 21.83
C VAL A 575 10.67 -0.61 21.33
N LEU A 576 9.40 -0.19 21.16
CA LEU A 576 9.09 1.19 20.77
C LEU A 576 9.53 2.20 21.82
N ALA A 577 9.33 1.92 23.11
CA ALA A 577 9.78 2.79 24.18
C ALA A 577 11.32 2.96 24.16
N ALA A 578 12.06 1.90 23.84
CA ALA A 578 13.51 1.98 23.67
C ALA A 578 13.89 2.82 22.44
N LEU A 579 13.16 2.67 21.33
CA LEU A 579 13.35 3.47 20.13
C LEU A 579 13.07 4.95 20.39
N GLU A 580 11.96 5.30 21.03
CA GLU A 580 11.57 6.67 21.37
C GLU A 580 12.59 7.36 22.27
N LEU A 581 13.20 6.59 23.19
CA LEU A 581 14.26 7.08 24.07
C LEU A 581 15.56 7.36 23.31
N GLU A 582 15.93 6.48 22.36
CA GLU A 582 17.16 6.62 21.57
C GLU A 582 17.03 7.67 20.46
N GLN A 583 15.85 7.71 19.81
CA GLN A 583 15.60 8.56 18.65
C GLN A 583 14.35 9.43 18.84
N PRO A 584 14.53 10.72 19.20
CA PRO A 584 13.41 11.65 19.44
C PRO A 584 12.42 11.81 18.29
N ALA A 585 12.84 11.56 17.04
CA ALA A 585 11.97 11.61 15.86
C ALA A 585 10.81 10.60 15.92
N PHE A 586 10.88 9.57 16.76
CA PHE A 586 9.82 8.58 16.94
C PHE A 586 8.99 8.81 18.20
N ARG A 587 9.21 9.90 18.93
CA ARG A 587 8.45 10.21 20.14
C ARG A 587 6.94 10.23 19.86
N GLY A 588 6.20 9.45 20.63
CA GLY A 588 4.76 9.28 20.45
C GLY A 588 4.34 8.11 19.55
N ALA A 589 5.27 7.36 18.93
CA ALA A 589 4.93 6.19 18.13
C ALA A 589 4.16 5.13 18.94
N GLY A 590 4.48 4.97 20.23
CA GLY A 590 3.78 4.11 21.17
C GLY A 590 2.32 4.51 21.41
N ASP A 591 2.00 5.79 21.26
CA ASP A 591 0.63 6.32 21.42
C ASP A 591 -0.28 6.04 20.22
N ALA A 592 0.26 5.45 19.14
CA ALA A 592 -0.53 5.04 17.96
C ALA A 592 -1.64 4.03 18.31
N ALA A 593 -1.48 3.30 19.41
CA ALA A 593 -2.48 2.40 19.96
C ALA A 593 -2.30 2.28 21.48
N PRO A 594 -3.33 1.78 22.19
CA PRO A 594 -3.15 1.42 23.60
C PRO A 594 -2.03 0.38 23.77
N PRO A 595 -1.35 0.38 24.91
CA PRO A 595 -0.27 -0.57 25.17
C PRO A 595 -0.76 -2.02 25.16
N ALA A 596 0.13 -2.97 24.92
CA ALA A 596 -0.18 -4.40 24.87
C ALA A 596 -0.85 -4.92 26.15
N GLY A 597 -0.55 -4.30 27.27
CA GLY A 597 -1.19 -4.59 28.57
C GLY A 597 -2.59 -4.02 28.76
N TRP A 598 -3.05 -3.15 27.86
CA TRP A 598 -4.36 -2.51 27.96
C TRP A 598 -5.51 -3.53 27.99
N ARG A 599 -6.51 -3.24 28.79
CA ARG A 599 -7.72 -4.05 28.90
C ARG A 599 -8.94 -3.15 28.95
N SER A 600 -9.98 -3.53 28.19
CA SER A 600 -11.31 -2.92 28.29
C SER A 600 -12.17 -3.77 29.20
N HIS A 601 -12.63 -3.23 30.32
CA HIS A 601 -13.38 -4.00 31.33
C HIS A 601 -12.71 -5.34 31.72
N GLY A 602 -11.41 -5.33 31.94
CA GLY A 602 -10.64 -6.51 32.28
C GLY A 602 -10.31 -7.46 31.12
N ARG A 603 -10.69 -7.11 29.88
CA ARG A 603 -10.45 -7.93 28.70
C ARG A 603 -9.37 -7.34 27.83
N LYS A 604 -8.49 -8.18 27.28
CA LYS A 604 -7.43 -7.75 26.35
C LYS A 604 -8.00 -7.51 24.94
N VAL A 605 -7.28 -6.71 24.15
CA VAL A 605 -7.48 -6.67 22.70
C VAL A 605 -7.14 -8.03 22.16
N ALA A 606 -8.08 -8.63 21.45
CA ALA A 606 -7.90 -9.95 20.93
C ALA A 606 -8.55 -10.11 19.57
N ARG A 607 -8.14 -11.16 18.93
CA ARG A 607 -8.86 -11.75 17.84
C ARG A 607 -10.18 -12.30 18.37
N GLN A 608 -11.26 -11.92 17.74
CA GLN A 608 -12.57 -12.39 18.15
C GLN A 608 -13.48 -12.56 16.95
N PRO A 609 -14.48 -13.44 17.03
CA PRO A 609 -15.50 -13.53 15.99
C PRO A 609 -16.35 -12.26 15.98
N LEU A 610 -16.81 -11.89 14.80
CA LEU A 610 -17.72 -10.76 14.62
C LEU A 610 -19.08 -10.99 15.29
N ARG A 611 -19.51 -12.24 15.32
CA ARG A 611 -20.64 -12.74 16.07
C ARG A 611 -20.24 -13.97 16.83
N ARG A 612 -20.80 -14.12 17.97
CA ARG A 612 -20.50 -15.23 18.82
C ARG A 612 -21.12 -16.54 18.40
N SER A 613 -22.33 -16.47 17.92
CA SER A 613 -23.14 -17.64 17.67
C SER A 613 -23.54 -17.69 16.21
N GLY A 614 -23.44 -18.86 15.61
CA GLY A 614 -24.02 -19.18 14.34
C GLY A 614 -25.43 -19.77 14.45
N ARG A 615 -26.08 -19.58 15.56
CA ARG A 615 -27.27 -20.29 15.94
C ARG A 615 -28.51 -20.04 15.13
N THR A 616 -28.75 -18.83 14.78
CA THR A 616 -29.90 -18.30 14.07
C THR A 616 -31.09 -19.27 13.95
N ALA A 617 -31.19 -20.05 12.87
CA ALA A 617 -32.32 -20.93 12.59
C ALA A 617 -32.50 -22.08 13.59
N VAL A 618 -31.45 -22.51 14.28
CA VAL A 618 -31.50 -23.63 15.24
C VAL A 618 -32.32 -23.27 16.48
N ASP A 619 -32.16 -22.04 16.96
CA ASP A 619 -32.83 -21.57 18.18
C ASP A 619 -33.94 -20.54 17.91
N ALA A 620 -34.31 -20.32 16.66
CA ALA A 620 -35.28 -19.28 16.28
C ALA A 620 -36.70 -19.56 16.85
N ASP A 621 -37.03 -20.78 17.16
CA ASP A 621 -38.27 -21.19 17.83
C ASP A 621 -38.30 -20.81 19.32
N ARG A 622 -37.13 -20.56 19.92
CA ARG A 622 -37.00 -20.17 21.33
C ARG A 622 -36.86 -18.67 21.49
N THR A 623 -36.07 -18.05 20.65
CA THR A 623 -35.82 -16.61 20.67
C THR A 623 -35.27 -16.12 19.33
N VAL A 624 -35.70 -14.93 18.91
CA VAL A 624 -35.18 -14.21 17.77
C VAL A 624 -33.94 -13.40 18.11
N HIS A 625 -33.64 -13.22 19.37
CA HIS A 625 -32.49 -12.49 19.85
C HIS A 625 -31.26 -13.39 19.93
N GLU A 626 -30.13 -12.83 19.60
CA GLU A 626 -28.87 -13.54 19.85
C GLU A 626 -28.59 -13.62 21.34
N PRO A 627 -28.08 -14.78 21.84
CA PRO A 627 -27.68 -14.84 23.24
C PRO A 627 -26.55 -13.87 23.52
N ALA A 628 -26.57 -13.31 24.71
CA ALA A 628 -25.47 -12.47 25.15
C ALA A 628 -24.13 -13.21 25.00
N PRO A 629 -23.07 -12.55 24.54
CA PRO A 629 -21.76 -13.17 24.46
C PRO A 629 -21.32 -13.71 25.81
N VAL A 630 -20.77 -14.91 25.88
CA VAL A 630 -20.10 -15.38 27.10
C VAL A 630 -18.95 -14.45 27.39
N PRO A 631 -18.75 -13.99 28.60
CA PRO A 631 -17.58 -13.23 28.97
C PRO A 631 -16.33 -14.03 28.60
N ASP A 632 -15.57 -13.51 27.66
CA ASP A 632 -14.28 -14.03 27.28
C ASP A 632 -13.21 -13.13 27.90
N ALA A 633 -12.49 -13.64 28.88
CA ALA A 633 -11.43 -12.92 29.56
C ALA A 633 -10.30 -12.50 28.63
N ASP A 634 -10.15 -13.21 27.51
CA ASP A 634 -9.12 -12.96 26.52
C ASP A 634 -9.56 -12.05 25.38
N SER A 635 -10.85 -11.67 25.29
CA SER A 635 -11.37 -10.78 24.27
C SER A 635 -11.77 -9.43 24.84
N ALA A 636 -11.12 -8.37 24.39
CA ALA A 636 -11.49 -6.99 24.74
C ALA A 636 -12.80 -6.53 24.10
N LEU A 637 -13.25 -7.20 23.06
CA LEU A 637 -14.26 -6.70 22.13
C LEU A 637 -15.42 -7.67 21.94
N SER A 638 -15.71 -8.50 22.94
CA SER A 638 -16.82 -9.43 22.91
C SER A 638 -18.13 -8.71 23.24
N TYR A 639 -18.87 -8.32 22.21
CA TYR A 639 -20.15 -7.63 22.33
C TYR A 639 -21.28 -8.37 21.66
N SER A 640 -22.47 -8.27 22.24
CA SER A 640 -23.70 -8.52 21.53
C SER A 640 -23.97 -7.39 20.52
N LEU A 641 -24.50 -7.71 19.34
CA LEU A 641 -25.01 -6.71 18.41
C LEU A 641 -26.26 -5.98 18.95
N GLU A 642 -26.83 -6.43 20.05
CA GLU A 642 -28.13 -6.04 20.58
C GLU A 642 -28.06 -5.07 21.77
N GLY A 643 -27.08 -4.18 21.81
CA GLY A 643 -27.25 -3.06 22.71
C GLY A 643 -26.30 -2.94 23.87
N LEU A 644 -25.36 -3.82 24.07
CA LEU A 644 -24.23 -3.52 24.94
C LEU A 644 -23.38 -2.46 24.27
N GLN A 645 -23.50 -1.22 24.74
CA GLN A 645 -22.58 -0.17 24.35
C GLN A 645 -21.32 -0.30 25.19
N PRO A 646 -20.23 -0.71 24.60
CA PRO A 646 -18.97 -0.64 25.29
C PRO A 646 -18.57 0.82 25.48
N PRO A 647 -17.76 1.14 26.48
CA PRO A 647 -17.11 2.44 26.57
C PRO A 647 -16.33 2.70 25.28
N ALA A 648 -16.12 3.96 24.95
CA ALA A 648 -15.39 4.35 23.76
C ALA A 648 -14.03 3.66 23.71
N ALA A 649 -13.87 2.71 22.78
CA ALA A 649 -12.57 2.15 22.53
C ALA A 649 -11.75 3.14 21.70
N PRO A 650 -10.44 3.21 21.93
CA PRO A 650 -9.53 3.96 21.07
C PRO A 650 -9.72 3.62 19.59
N ALA A 651 -9.51 4.59 18.71
CA ALA A 651 -9.74 4.43 17.27
C ALA A 651 -8.97 3.24 16.66
N ALA A 652 -7.77 2.95 17.16
CA ALA A 652 -6.96 1.81 16.75
C ALA A 652 -7.60 0.44 17.02
N LEU A 653 -8.53 0.36 17.96
CA LEU A 653 -9.13 -0.89 18.42
C LEU A 653 -10.59 -1.08 18.00
N ARG A 654 -11.17 -0.12 17.29
CA ARG A 654 -12.56 -0.22 16.84
C ARG A 654 -12.71 -1.36 15.85
N THR A 655 -13.68 -2.23 16.10
CA THR A 655 -14.08 -3.32 15.19
C THR A 655 -15.28 -2.93 14.34
N ARG A 656 -15.58 -3.75 13.35
CA ARG A 656 -16.78 -3.60 12.51
C ARG A 656 -18.08 -3.76 13.28
N THR A 657 -18.09 -4.52 14.34
CA THR A 657 -19.27 -4.84 15.15
C THR A 657 -19.39 -3.97 16.38
N TRP A 658 -18.70 -2.86 16.37
CA TRP A 658 -18.69 -1.91 17.46
C TRP A 658 -20.08 -1.38 17.84
N TRP A 659 -20.95 -1.21 16.84
CA TRP A 659 -22.23 -0.56 17.04
C TRP A 659 -23.39 -1.54 16.89
N PRO A 660 -24.29 -1.64 17.87
CA PRO A 660 -25.50 -2.44 17.77
C PRO A 660 -26.43 -1.98 16.65
N GLY A 661 -27.11 -2.91 16.00
CA GLY A 661 -28.08 -2.61 14.96
C GLY A 661 -27.53 -2.34 13.56
N TRP A 662 -26.21 -2.28 13.37
CA TRP A 662 -25.59 -2.07 12.07
C TRP A 662 -25.08 -3.40 11.50
N ASN A 663 -25.72 -3.85 10.43
CA ASN A 663 -25.41 -5.14 9.81
C ASN A 663 -24.39 -5.05 8.66
N SER A 664 -24.09 -3.85 8.18
CA SER A 664 -23.16 -3.62 7.09
C SER A 664 -21.97 -2.75 7.53
N SER A 665 -20.81 -3.02 6.94
CA SER A 665 -19.64 -2.16 7.12
C SER A 665 -19.89 -0.73 6.67
N ASN A 666 -20.63 -0.53 5.58
CA ASN A 666 -20.95 0.81 5.09
C ASN A 666 -21.81 1.61 6.07
N GLY A 667 -22.77 0.96 6.74
CA GLY A 667 -23.54 1.58 7.79
C GLY A 667 -22.68 2.04 8.96
N LEU A 668 -21.75 1.19 9.40
CA LEU A 668 -20.78 1.52 10.45
C LEU A 668 -19.85 2.67 10.05
N HIS A 669 -19.38 2.66 8.81
CA HIS A 669 -18.50 3.70 8.30
C HIS A 669 -19.21 5.04 8.21
N LYS A 670 -20.41 5.06 7.64
CA LYS A 670 -21.23 6.28 7.57
C LYS A 670 -21.51 6.84 8.97
N PHE A 671 -21.91 5.99 9.91
CA PHE A 671 -22.13 6.41 11.29
C PHE A 671 -20.84 6.94 11.92
N GLY A 672 -19.70 6.29 11.70
CA GLY A 672 -18.40 6.76 12.17
C GLY A 672 -18.03 8.14 11.62
N GLU A 673 -18.35 8.41 10.35
CA GLU A 673 -18.13 9.72 9.73
C GLU A 673 -19.06 10.79 10.27
N GLU A 674 -20.35 10.50 10.39
CA GLU A 674 -21.34 11.42 10.97
C GLU A 674 -21.04 11.74 12.44
N LEU A 675 -20.66 10.74 13.22
CA LEU A 675 -20.31 10.91 14.62
C LEU A 675 -19.02 11.71 14.79
N ALA A 676 -18.02 11.52 13.92
CA ALA A 676 -16.78 12.27 13.94
C ALA A 676 -16.96 13.76 13.63
N ALA A 677 -18.00 14.13 12.90
CA ALA A 677 -18.38 15.53 12.67
C ALA A 677 -18.91 16.20 13.94
N VAL A 678 -19.59 15.44 14.82
CA VAL A 678 -20.21 15.95 16.07
C VAL A 678 -19.28 15.75 17.28
N ARG A 679 -18.56 14.64 17.30
CA ARG A 679 -17.59 14.27 18.35
C ARG A 679 -16.30 13.83 17.68
N PRO A 680 -15.35 14.74 17.44
CA PRO A 680 -14.08 14.38 16.86
C PRO A 680 -13.39 13.31 17.72
N ALA A 681 -13.28 12.10 17.18
CA ALA A 681 -12.41 11.11 17.77
C ALA A 681 -10.98 11.35 17.25
N PRO A 682 -9.96 11.17 18.08
CA PRO A 682 -8.60 11.23 17.56
C PRO A 682 -8.46 10.24 16.38
N PRO A 683 -7.70 10.63 15.34
CA PRO A 683 -7.45 9.77 14.20
C PRO A 683 -6.77 8.48 14.66
N SER A 684 -6.89 7.41 13.88
CA SER A 684 -6.11 6.19 14.11
C SER A 684 -4.65 6.45 13.75
N GLY A 685 -3.74 6.29 14.72
CA GLY A 685 -2.32 6.56 14.56
C GLY A 685 -1.90 7.97 15.01
N VAL A 686 -0.60 8.20 15.07
CA VAL A 686 0.04 9.46 15.51
C VAL A 686 0.96 9.97 14.41
N ARG A 687 0.85 11.24 14.07
CA ARG A 687 1.74 11.87 13.09
C ARG A 687 3.03 12.32 13.77
N LEU A 688 4.11 11.63 13.47
CA LEU A 688 5.43 11.86 14.10
C LEU A 688 6.12 13.13 13.59
N LEU A 689 5.83 13.50 12.33
CA LEU A 689 6.51 14.62 11.68
C LEU A 689 5.85 15.99 11.97
N ASP A 690 4.66 16.02 12.59
CA ASP A 690 3.99 17.28 12.91
C ASP A 690 4.64 17.98 14.13
N ASP A 691 5.12 17.20 15.10
CA ASP A 691 5.70 17.70 16.37
C ASP A 691 7.24 17.55 16.43
N ALA A 692 7.88 17.00 15.39
CA ALA A 692 9.32 16.88 15.35
C ALA A 692 9.96 18.28 15.41
N GLU A 693 11.13 18.41 16.04
CA GLU A 693 11.98 19.60 15.97
C GLU A 693 12.36 19.83 14.50
N ARG A 694 11.46 20.46 13.75
CA ARG A 694 11.64 20.83 12.36
C ARG A 694 12.63 21.98 12.34
N GLY A 695 13.80 21.77 11.80
CA GLY A 695 14.85 22.76 11.86
C GLY A 695 15.64 22.89 10.58
N ARG A 696 15.37 22.10 9.57
CA ARG A 696 16.16 22.11 8.35
C ARG A 696 15.31 22.32 7.11
N GLU A 697 15.62 23.38 6.38
CA GLU A 697 15.04 23.61 5.06
C GLU A 697 15.54 22.53 4.08
N PHE A 698 14.66 22.04 3.21
CA PHE A 698 15.07 21.14 2.13
C PHE A 698 15.93 21.88 1.11
N THR A 699 16.76 21.14 0.38
CA THR A 699 17.62 21.71 -0.66
C THR A 699 16.80 22.01 -1.92
N PRO A 700 16.65 23.29 -2.31
CA PRO A 700 15.95 23.64 -3.54
C PRO A 700 16.63 23.05 -4.79
N VAL A 701 15.85 22.74 -5.80
CA VAL A 701 16.38 22.33 -7.11
C VAL A 701 16.35 23.51 -8.08
N GLY A 702 17.39 23.62 -8.92
CA GLY A 702 17.41 24.52 -10.10
C GLY A 702 16.69 23.87 -11.29
N ALA A 703 16.30 24.68 -12.26
CA ALA A 703 15.70 24.16 -13.47
C ALA A 703 16.72 23.29 -14.25
N PRO A 704 16.44 22.02 -14.51
CA PRO A 704 17.29 21.19 -15.35
C PRO A 704 17.29 21.70 -16.81
N ALA A 705 18.25 21.23 -17.61
CA ALA A 705 18.20 21.43 -19.04
C ALA A 705 16.92 20.79 -19.62
N ARG A 706 16.40 21.38 -20.68
CA ARG A 706 15.27 20.78 -21.41
C ARG A 706 15.62 19.39 -21.86
N PHE A 707 14.67 18.46 -21.75
CA PHE A 707 14.87 17.11 -22.24
C PHE A 707 15.22 17.12 -23.74
N ALA A 708 16.26 16.40 -24.07
CA ALA A 708 16.70 16.22 -25.45
C ALA A 708 16.90 14.72 -25.70
N ALA A 709 16.24 14.21 -26.74
CA ALA A 709 16.45 12.85 -27.21
C ALA A 709 17.91 12.64 -27.64
N ARG A 710 18.46 11.46 -27.40
CA ARG A 710 19.80 11.08 -27.79
C ARG A 710 19.77 10.14 -29.00
N ASP A 711 20.72 10.30 -29.90
CA ASP A 711 20.81 9.41 -31.05
C ASP A 711 21.10 7.96 -30.62
N GLY A 712 20.19 7.05 -31.01
CA GLY A 712 20.32 5.62 -30.74
C GLY A 712 20.09 5.21 -29.28
N GLU A 713 19.68 6.13 -28.40
CA GLU A 713 19.31 5.86 -27.01
C GLU A 713 17.93 6.42 -26.67
N LEU A 714 17.23 5.77 -25.77
CA LEU A 714 15.96 6.21 -25.23
C LEU A 714 16.05 6.32 -23.70
N LEU A 715 15.36 7.34 -23.13
CA LEU A 715 15.25 7.44 -21.69
C LEU A 715 14.18 6.47 -21.21
N LEU A 716 14.60 5.40 -20.55
CA LEU A 716 13.70 4.42 -19.97
C LEU A 716 13.10 4.95 -18.67
N VAL A 717 11.77 5.07 -18.61
CA VAL A 717 11.01 5.53 -17.44
C VAL A 717 10.23 4.37 -16.84
N ALA A 718 9.94 4.46 -15.52
CA ALA A 718 9.16 3.45 -14.83
C ALA A 718 7.67 3.55 -15.19
N LEU A 719 7.07 2.39 -15.48
CA LEU A 719 5.62 2.21 -15.52
C LEU A 719 5.20 1.37 -14.32
N HIS A 720 4.01 1.60 -13.80
CA HIS A 720 3.50 0.87 -12.65
C HIS A 720 2.18 0.18 -13.00
N HIS A 721 1.90 -0.91 -12.31
CA HIS A 721 0.62 -1.63 -12.40
C HIS A 721 0.17 -2.02 -11.01
N ILE A 722 -1.05 -1.67 -10.65
CA ILE A 722 -1.64 -2.04 -9.35
C ILE A 722 -1.61 -3.56 -9.16
N PHE A 723 -1.84 -4.31 -10.24
CA PHE A 723 -1.67 -5.76 -10.29
C PHE A 723 -0.35 -6.07 -11.03
N GLY A 724 0.70 -6.41 -10.29
CA GLY A 724 2.00 -6.79 -10.85
C GLY A 724 3.20 -6.10 -10.24
N SER A 725 3.17 -4.80 -9.99
CA SER A 725 4.35 -4.07 -9.50
C SER A 725 4.65 -4.35 -8.02
N GLU A 726 3.65 -4.72 -7.21
CA GLU A 726 3.84 -5.00 -5.79
C GLU A 726 4.16 -6.49 -5.55
N GLU A 727 5.18 -6.74 -4.72
CA GLU A 727 5.82 -8.05 -4.51
C GLU A 727 4.88 -9.09 -3.88
N LEU A 728 4.28 -8.76 -2.72
CA LEU A 728 3.54 -9.72 -1.90
C LEU A 728 2.19 -10.09 -2.52
N SER A 729 1.51 -9.12 -3.10
CA SER A 729 0.20 -9.31 -3.73
C SER A 729 0.25 -10.26 -4.92
N MET A 730 1.40 -10.39 -5.59
CA MET A 730 1.62 -11.33 -6.70
C MET A 730 1.54 -12.81 -6.28
N HIS A 731 1.57 -13.11 -4.98
CA HIS A 731 1.27 -14.47 -4.48
C HIS A 731 -0.23 -14.80 -4.53
N THR A 732 -1.09 -13.80 -4.77
CA THR A 732 -2.54 -13.99 -4.92
C THR A 732 -2.88 -14.39 -6.36
N PRO A 733 -3.54 -15.56 -6.59
CA PRO A 733 -3.87 -16.01 -7.94
C PRO A 733 -4.65 -14.98 -8.77
N GLY A 734 -5.67 -14.34 -8.20
CA GLY A 734 -6.47 -13.34 -8.90
C GLY A 734 -5.70 -12.06 -9.25
N VAL A 735 -4.73 -11.65 -8.43
CA VAL A 735 -3.82 -10.52 -8.76
C VAL A 735 -2.91 -10.91 -9.93
N ARG A 736 -2.37 -12.12 -9.90
CA ARG A 736 -1.51 -12.63 -10.97
C ARG A 736 -2.26 -12.79 -12.30
N GLU A 737 -3.52 -13.18 -12.25
CA GLU A 737 -4.40 -13.29 -13.43
C GLU A 737 -4.60 -11.95 -14.12
N LEU A 738 -4.67 -10.86 -13.35
CA LEU A 738 -4.89 -9.51 -13.86
C LEU A 738 -3.58 -8.76 -14.17
N ALA A 739 -2.44 -9.27 -13.71
CA ALA A 739 -1.15 -8.65 -13.98
C ALA A 739 -0.79 -8.79 -15.47
N PRO A 740 -0.34 -7.72 -16.14
CA PRO A 740 0.10 -7.81 -17.51
C PRO A 740 1.39 -8.64 -17.64
N ALA A 741 1.60 -9.21 -18.79
CA ALA A 741 2.91 -9.75 -19.15
C ALA A 741 3.94 -8.60 -19.28
N PRO A 742 5.24 -8.85 -19.07
CA PRO A 742 6.29 -7.86 -19.33
C PRO A 742 6.23 -7.30 -20.75
N TYR A 743 6.45 -6.00 -20.90
CA TYR A 743 6.51 -5.32 -22.20
C TYR A 743 7.47 -4.13 -22.14
N ILE A 744 7.87 -3.60 -23.32
CA ILE A 744 8.56 -2.32 -23.45
C ILE A 744 7.61 -1.37 -24.16
N GLY A 745 7.28 -0.24 -23.51
CA GLY A 745 6.40 0.77 -24.05
C GLY A 745 7.15 1.78 -24.92
N LEU A 746 6.62 2.13 -26.11
CA LEU A 746 7.10 3.22 -26.94
C LEU A 746 5.93 4.02 -27.50
N ASN A 747 6.17 5.30 -27.83
CA ASN A 747 5.25 6.04 -28.69
C ASN A 747 5.39 5.56 -30.16
N ALA A 748 4.47 5.97 -31.00
CA ALA A 748 4.42 5.51 -32.40
C ALA A 748 5.66 5.95 -33.21
N ASP A 749 6.14 7.18 -33.02
CA ASP A 749 7.27 7.72 -33.78
C ASP A 749 8.59 7.02 -33.43
N ASP A 750 8.82 6.70 -32.16
CA ASP A 750 10.00 5.96 -31.70
C ASP A 750 9.96 4.51 -32.17
N ALA A 751 8.76 3.88 -32.16
CA ALA A 751 8.56 2.56 -32.70
C ALA A 751 8.86 2.50 -34.21
N GLU A 752 8.37 3.48 -34.98
CA GLU A 752 8.65 3.59 -36.42
C GLU A 752 10.16 3.77 -36.70
N ARG A 753 10.85 4.61 -35.91
CA ARG A 753 12.30 4.81 -36.02
C ARG A 753 13.11 3.52 -35.79
N LEU A 754 12.61 2.63 -34.91
CA LEU A 754 13.21 1.32 -34.68
C LEU A 754 12.76 0.27 -35.71
N GLY A 755 11.84 0.61 -36.63
CA GLY A 755 11.24 -0.33 -37.57
C GLY A 755 10.42 -1.43 -36.89
N ALA A 756 9.86 -1.14 -35.72
CA ALA A 756 9.10 -2.10 -34.89
C ALA A 756 7.61 -1.77 -34.84
N ARG A 757 6.77 -2.80 -34.69
CA ARG A 757 5.31 -2.71 -34.59
C ARG A 757 4.84 -3.28 -33.25
N GLU A 758 3.62 -2.97 -32.87
CA GLU A 758 2.96 -3.56 -31.70
C GLU A 758 3.14 -5.08 -31.67
N GLY A 759 3.65 -5.60 -30.55
CA GLY A 759 3.92 -7.02 -30.33
C GLY A 759 5.30 -7.51 -30.81
N ASP A 760 6.04 -6.74 -31.62
CA ASP A 760 7.39 -7.14 -32.03
C ASP A 760 8.32 -7.26 -30.81
N PRO A 761 9.20 -8.29 -30.75
CA PRO A 761 10.14 -8.44 -29.65
C PRO A 761 11.22 -7.35 -29.72
N LEU A 762 11.32 -6.56 -28.68
CA LEU A 762 12.40 -5.61 -28.46
C LEU A 762 13.42 -6.18 -27.50
N ARG A 763 14.70 -5.94 -27.78
CA ARG A 763 15.82 -6.23 -26.92
C ARG A 763 16.30 -4.95 -26.24
N LEU A 764 16.29 -4.95 -24.93
CA LEU A 764 16.86 -3.92 -24.08
C LEU A 764 18.25 -4.36 -23.66
N TRP A 765 19.24 -3.59 -24.04
CA TRP A 765 20.64 -3.87 -23.74
C TRP A 765 21.21 -2.86 -22.75
N LEU A 766 21.81 -3.37 -21.70
CA LEU A 766 22.63 -2.64 -20.73
C LEU A 766 23.93 -3.40 -20.51
N PRO A 767 25.03 -2.75 -20.10
CA PRO A 767 26.33 -3.41 -19.89
C PRO A 767 26.31 -4.61 -18.95
N TRP A 768 25.29 -4.66 -18.08
CA TRP A 768 25.13 -5.69 -17.04
C TRP A 768 23.86 -6.53 -17.20
N MET A 769 23.06 -6.28 -18.22
CA MET A 769 21.78 -6.97 -18.39
C MET A 769 21.32 -6.95 -19.85
N ASP A 770 20.69 -8.06 -20.23
CA ASP A 770 20.03 -8.25 -21.51
C ASP A 770 18.63 -8.85 -21.27
N MET A 771 17.59 -8.14 -21.72
CA MET A 771 16.23 -8.66 -21.65
C MET A 771 15.49 -8.42 -22.96
N SER A 772 14.55 -9.30 -23.28
CA SER A 772 13.65 -9.12 -24.41
C SER A 772 12.20 -9.15 -23.95
N ALA A 773 11.39 -8.23 -24.49
CA ALA A 773 9.96 -8.15 -24.21
C ALA A 773 9.22 -7.57 -25.44
N PRO A 774 7.92 -7.90 -25.63
CA PRO A 774 7.15 -7.36 -26.74
C PRO A 774 6.97 -5.85 -26.63
N LEU A 775 6.97 -5.18 -27.78
CA LEU A 775 6.60 -3.77 -27.89
C LEU A 775 5.13 -3.57 -27.56
N LYS A 776 4.84 -2.59 -26.73
CA LYS A 776 3.50 -2.03 -26.52
C LYS A 776 3.48 -0.57 -26.90
N LEU A 777 2.59 -0.17 -27.81
CA LEU A 777 2.42 1.23 -28.15
C LEU A 777 1.74 2.00 -27.02
N ILE A 778 2.39 3.07 -26.56
CA ILE A 778 1.88 4.01 -25.55
C ILE A 778 1.97 5.43 -26.15
N PRO A 779 0.92 5.91 -26.83
CA PRO A 779 0.97 7.15 -27.59
C PRO A 779 1.31 8.40 -26.76
N SER A 780 1.06 8.36 -25.45
CA SER A 780 1.31 9.46 -24.54
C SER A 780 2.77 9.57 -24.05
N LEU A 781 3.62 8.57 -24.29
CA LEU A 781 5.03 8.68 -23.96
C LEU A 781 5.71 9.75 -24.81
N PRO A 782 6.50 10.65 -24.22
CA PRO A 782 7.25 11.66 -24.98
C PRO A 782 8.25 11.02 -25.93
N SER A 783 8.46 11.66 -27.10
CA SER A 783 9.46 11.20 -28.06
C SER A 783 10.87 11.17 -27.43
N GLY A 784 11.62 10.11 -27.67
CA GLY A 784 12.92 9.86 -27.05
C GLY A 784 12.84 9.15 -25.70
N THR A 785 11.62 8.73 -25.26
CA THR A 785 11.43 7.97 -24.03
C THR A 785 10.89 6.57 -24.31
N ALA A 786 11.17 5.65 -23.39
CA ALA A 786 10.60 4.30 -23.38
C ALA A 786 10.06 3.97 -21.99
N GLY A 787 9.02 3.16 -21.90
CA GLY A 787 8.41 2.74 -20.65
C GLY A 787 8.74 1.30 -20.30
N LEU A 788 9.09 1.02 -19.04
CA LEU A 788 9.28 -0.35 -18.53
C LEU A 788 8.43 -0.58 -17.29
N PRO A 789 7.54 -1.60 -17.29
CA PRO A 789 6.77 -1.98 -16.11
C PRO A 789 7.69 -2.46 -14.98
N ARG A 790 7.72 -1.72 -13.87
CA ARG A 790 8.53 -2.07 -12.71
C ARG A 790 7.88 -3.21 -11.92
N GLY A 791 8.67 -4.19 -11.50
CA GLY A 791 8.26 -5.22 -10.55
C GLY A 791 7.45 -6.39 -11.13
N LEU A 792 7.15 -6.41 -12.41
CA LEU A 792 6.52 -7.57 -13.04
C LEU A 792 7.46 -8.80 -13.02
N PRO A 793 6.92 -10.02 -12.91
CA PRO A 793 7.73 -11.24 -13.06
C PRO A 793 8.52 -11.25 -14.36
N GLY A 794 9.82 -11.51 -14.27
CA GLY A 794 10.71 -11.50 -15.43
C GLY A 794 11.29 -10.13 -15.79
N VAL A 795 10.86 -9.05 -15.13
CA VAL A 795 11.48 -7.73 -15.24
C VAL A 795 12.49 -7.56 -14.10
N PRO A 796 13.79 -7.51 -14.37
CA PRO A 796 14.79 -7.33 -13.33
C PRO A 796 14.73 -5.91 -12.74
N TYR A 797 15.33 -5.75 -11.56
CA TYR A 797 15.48 -4.43 -10.98
C TYR A 797 16.40 -3.53 -11.82
N LEU A 798 15.90 -2.35 -12.15
CA LEU A 798 16.65 -1.28 -12.82
C LEU A 798 16.46 0.04 -12.05
N PRO A 799 17.55 0.80 -11.82
CA PRO A 799 17.45 2.16 -11.33
C PRO A 799 16.91 3.08 -12.44
N LEU A 800 15.64 3.37 -12.43
CA LEU A 800 14.96 4.24 -13.40
C LEU A 800 14.79 5.67 -12.84
N PRO A 801 14.83 6.71 -13.69
CA PRO A 801 15.06 6.67 -15.14
C PRO A 801 16.49 6.38 -15.55
N ALA A 802 16.68 5.75 -16.74
CA ALA A 802 18.01 5.39 -17.26
C ALA A 802 18.05 5.44 -18.79
N TRP A 803 19.18 5.88 -19.37
CA TRP A 803 19.40 5.81 -20.80
C TRP A 803 19.72 4.39 -21.24
N VAL A 804 19.04 3.92 -22.27
CA VAL A 804 19.15 2.54 -22.77
C VAL A 804 19.15 2.50 -24.29
N ARG A 805 19.74 1.41 -24.85
CA ARG A 805 19.59 1.08 -26.26
C ARG A 805 18.54 0.02 -26.44
N LEU A 806 17.64 0.23 -27.36
CA LEU A 806 16.64 -0.73 -27.79
C LEU A 806 16.91 -1.14 -29.22
N THR A 807 16.76 -2.42 -29.50
CA THR A 807 16.85 -2.97 -30.86
C THR A 807 15.70 -3.94 -31.09
N ARG A 808 15.17 -3.99 -32.29
CA ARG A 808 14.25 -5.04 -32.69
C ARG A 808 15.00 -6.37 -32.79
N VAL A 809 14.43 -7.43 -32.25
CA VAL A 809 14.97 -8.78 -32.43
C VAL A 809 14.50 -9.30 -33.79
N GLU A 810 15.43 -9.57 -34.70
CA GLU A 810 15.10 -10.23 -35.97
C GLU A 810 14.76 -11.69 -35.67
N GLU A 811 13.60 -12.14 -36.10
CA GLU A 811 13.30 -13.57 -36.13
C GLU A 811 14.29 -14.26 -37.08
N ARG A 812 15.13 -15.17 -36.52
CA ARG A 812 16.02 -16.00 -37.33
C ARG A 812 15.28 -17.13 -38.00
#